data_c6459bb0ad6bf6556321fec29cf0e01e
#
_entry.id   c6459bb0ad6bf6556321fec29cf0e01e
#
_cell.length_a   1.000
_cell.length_b   1.000
_cell.length_c   1.000
_cell.angle_alpha   90.00
_cell.angle_beta   90.00
_cell.angle_gamma   90.00
#
_symmetry.space_group_name_H-M   'P 1'
#
loop_
_entity.id
_entity.type
_entity.pdbx_description
1 polymer ?
#
loop_
_entity_poly.entity_id
_entity_poly.type
_entity_poly.pdbx_seq_one_letter_code
_entity_poly.pdbx_strand_id
1 'polypeptide(L)'
;MKRYFNVFMLAVVALLGLSLTACDNDDLNTDQYGSDVRVQAFGPCPVLRGGTLFFYGSNLDQIKEIDLPGADAITSIEVIERGRHSKISIQVPAEKCDTGIVVLKTQKGGEIRTLTPITYREDIKLQGFYVGSDGNLSGKPGDELTIKGDYLNLMHGVIFAENDTVKEEAFLSHDRYTIVVRIPEAARTGVIKLTDLAEEPAVIESEEALDVKGATVESLSPAKPKAGQSVTVKGEMLQLVDGVKLQGATVKADAFTSQRSDQIVFTLPAEATDGEVMLLLKSGVEVPAGSIQTVVPTNLSAAPSPVKNGATLTITGNDLDLITSVAFPVADGNVEAEISSQSASELKVKVPETAQSGNLTLSLANGKTVAVACVIKASTITAISPESLMAGEQLVIRGTDLDLVASITFPVDQTIEAKDMKVTAQAIVLNVPSGAAGTGFVLNLKNGTKVENKTLVIRPSSNPTLTNAPSGNPGKSVTIEGANYNSVEAIYIGTTKVTKITERSDSKMTFVIPETVAAGEHDLILKTSDGGSYTVGKITVVPNEMDITANCATQADQNTQMSFPVTLTWDDNGRFRIQRNAPVDITKCALTAGKSKIKFHVTSAGQMQFNDANWSELGVFTAAEGDNVVEVTLTQTMIDWLTGAQSDGWSNSAFIIQGSGLTITKITLVP
;
A
#
# COMPACT_ATOMS: atom_id res chain seq x y z
N MET A 1 1.91 0.17 15.60
CA MET A 1 0.91 -0.72 16.25
C MET A 1 0.82 -2.13 15.62
N LYS A 2 0.88 -2.34 14.29
CA LYS A 2 0.82 -3.70 13.69
C LYS A 2 1.99 -4.66 14.04
N ARG A 3 3.16 -4.15 14.37
CA ARG A 3 4.33 -4.99 14.74
C ARG A 3 4.25 -5.59 16.16
N TYR A 4 3.59 -4.91 17.09
CA TYR A 4 3.43 -5.40 18.46
C TYR A 4 2.26 -6.38 18.61
N PHE A 5 1.23 -6.26 17.75
CA PHE A 5 0.10 -7.18 17.72
C PHE A 5 0.53 -8.59 17.27
N ASN A 6 1.41 -8.68 16.27
CA ASN A 6 1.91 -9.97 15.80
C ASN A 6 2.85 -10.66 16.81
N VAL A 7 3.63 -9.89 17.59
CA VAL A 7 4.48 -10.45 18.65
C VAL A 7 3.62 -10.91 19.83
N PHE A 8 2.55 -10.19 20.17
CA PHE A 8 1.61 -10.58 21.22
C PHE A 8 0.81 -11.83 20.82
N MET A 9 0.36 -11.92 19.57
CA MET A 9 -0.31 -13.11 19.05
C MET A 9 0.62 -14.33 19.04
N LEU A 10 1.88 -14.15 18.67
CA LEU A 10 2.87 -15.24 18.71
C LEU A 10 3.18 -15.69 20.14
N ALA A 11 3.22 -14.75 21.10
CA ALA A 11 3.43 -15.06 22.51
C ALA A 11 2.21 -15.79 23.13
N VAL A 12 0.99 -15.42 22.75
CA VAL A 12 -0.24 -16.11 23.21
C VAL A 12 -0.34 -17.50 22.60
N VAL A 13 0.03 -17.69 21.32
CA VAL A 13 0.08 -19.02 20.69
C VAL A 13 1.19 -19.87 21.30
N ALA A 14 2.34 -19.28 21.65
CA ALA A 14 3.42 -20.01 22.32
C ALA A 14 3.06 -20.38 23.78
N LEU A 15 2.30 -19.52 24.51
CA LEU A 15 1.81 -19.85 25.85
C LEU A 15 0.69 -20.92 25.81
N LEU A 16 -0.19 -20.89 24.81
CA LEU A 16 -1.20 -21.94 24.59
C LEU A 16 -0.55 -23.25 24.13
N GLY A 17 0.53 -23.18 23.35
CA GLY A 17 1.31 -24.36 22.93
C GLY A 17 2.07 -25.01 24.09
N LEU A 18 2.52 -24.21 25.06
CA LEU A 18 3.23 -24.72 26.24
C LEU A 18 2.26 -25.31 27.31
N SER A 19 0.97 -24.92 27.31
CA SER A 19 -0.03 -25.51 28.19
C SER A 19 -0.58 -26.85 27.67
N LEU A 20 -0.34 -27.19 26.39
CA LEU A 20 -0.78 -28.48 25.83
C LEU A 20 0.29 -29.59 25.94
N THR A 21 1.52 -29.26 26.30
CA THR A 21 2.59 -30.26 26.50
C THR A 21 2.88 -30.60 27.98
N ALA A 22 2.12 -30.02 28.91
CA ALA A 22 2.33 -30.24 30.34
C ALA A 22 1.37 -31.26 30.98
N CYS A 23 0.75 -32.16 30.20
CA CYS A 23 -0.02 -33.29 30.70
C CYS A 23 0.43 -34.59 30.03
N ASP A 24 1.72 -34.82 29.99
CA ASP A 24 2.25 -36.15 29.84
C ASP A 24 2.86 -36.55 31.22
N ASN A 25 1.96 -36.82 32.16
CA ASN A 25 2.30 -37.39 33.45
C ASN A 25 1.74 -38.81 33.42
N ASP A 26 2.59 -39.74 33.12
CA ASP A 26 2.35 -41.19 33.23
C ASP A 26 2.02 -41.66 34.66
N ASP A 27 1.93 -40.73 35.64
CA ASP A 27 1.63 -41.00 37.03
C ASP A 27 0.20 -40.64 37.46
N LEU A 28 -0.67 -40.13 36.58
CA LEU A 28 -2.09 -40.08 36.85
C LEU A 28 -2.65 -41.49 36.70
N ASN A 29 -3.01 -42.10 37.81
CA ASN A 29 -3.70 -43.37 37.85
C ASN A 29 -4.99 -43.26 37.01
N THR A 30 -4.87 -43.56 35.71
CA THR A 30 -5.97 -43.56 34.75
C THR A 30 -6.87 -44.78 34.89
N ASP A 31 -6.60 -45.66 35.87
CA ASP A 31 -7.40 -46.84 36.17
C ASP A 31 -8.82 -46.50 36.68
N GLN A 32 -9.03 -45.26 37.18
CA GLN A 32 -10.40 -44.81 37.46
C GLN A 32 -11.27 -44.63 36.19
N TYR A 33 -10.65 -44.53 35.01
CA TYR A 33 -11.29 -44.51 33.71
C TYR A 33 -11.00 -45.80 32.92
N GLY A 34 -11.10 -46.93 33.57
CA GLY A 34 -10.88 -48.23 32.97
C GLY A 34 -11.73 -48.52 31.72
N SER A 35 -11.63 -49.72 31.19
CA SER A 35 -12.43 -50.19 30.05
C SER A 35 -13.94 -50.27 30.38
N ASP A 36 -14.33 -49.96 31.59
CA ASP A 36 -15.71 -50.07 32.06
C ASP A 36 -16.53 -48.83 31.62
N VAL A 37 -17.78 -49.11 31.30
CA VAL A 37 -18.76 -48.04 31.06
C VAL A 37 -19.19 -47.45 32.39
N ARG A 38 -19.00 -46.12 32.56
CA ARG A 38 -19.38 -45.41 33.78
C ARG A 38 -20.04 -44.08 33.46
N VAL A 39 -21.12 -43.77 34.18
CA VAL A 39 -21.76 -42.45 34.18
C VAL A 39 -21.22 -41.70 35.40
N GLN A 40 -20.66 -40.51 35.18
CA GLN A 40 -20.11 -39.64 36.19
C GLN A 40 -21.10 -38.53 36.54
N ALA A 41 -21.77 -37.99 35.55
CA ALA A 41 -22.78 -36.96 35.72
C ALA A 41 -23.84 -37.06 34.61
N PHE A 42 -24.96 -36.44 34.83
CA PHE A 42 -26.00 -36.21 33.86
C PHE A 42 -26.69 -34.86 34.14
N GLY A 43 -27.20 -34.24 33.07
CA GLY A 43 -27.90 -32.98 33.22
C GLY A 43 -28.36 -32.40 31.86
N PRO A 44 -29.16 -31.34 31.92
CA PRO A 44 -29.63 -30.61 33.12
C PRO A 44 -30.56 -31.45 33.98
N CYS A 45 -30.57 -31.19 35.30
CA CYS A 45 -31.52 -31.83 36.24
C CYS A 45 -31.97 -30.79 37.29
N PRO A 46 -33.21 -30.36 37.26
CA PRO A 46 -34.36 -30.86 36.48
C PRO A 46 -34.25 -30.60 34.96
N VAL A 47 -34.66 -31.58 34.19
CA VAL A 47 -34.71 -31.49 32.71
C VAL A 47 -36.12 -31.15 32.27
N LEU A 48 -36.23 -30.39 31.17
CA LEU A 48 -37.53 -30.14 30.50
C LEU A 48 -38.03 -31.41 29.82
N ARG A 49 -39.29 -31.77 29.97
CA ARG A 49 -39.93 -32.80 29.13
C ARG A 49 -39.88 -32.38 27.66
N GLY A 50 -39.47 -33.30 26.79
CA GLY A 50 -39.14 -32.97 25.37
C GLY A 50 -37.76 -32.33 25.14
N GLY A 51 -37.00 -31.99 26.21
CA GLY A 51 -35.68 -31.41 26.14
C GLY A 51 -34.55 -32.42 25.96
N THR A 52 -33.33 -31.97 25.80
CA THR A 52 -32.14 -32.82 25.65
C THR A 52 -31.51 -33.07 27.02
N LEU A 53 -31.23 -34.32 27.32
CA LEU A 53 -30.50 -34.77 28.50
C LEU A 53 -29.14 -35.31 28.11
N PHE A 54 -28.09 -34.80 28.70
CA PHE A 54 -26.72 -35.25 28.49
C PHE A 54 -26.25 -36.17 29.59
N PHE A 55 -25.43 -37.16 29.22
CA PHE A 55 -24.67 -38.00 30.13
C PHE A 55 -23.19 -37.85 29.86
N TYR A 56 -22.42 -37.71 30.88
CA TYR A 56 -20.97 -37.56 30.88
C TYR A 56 -20.33 -38.71 31.62
N GLY A 57 -19.27 -39.28 31.08
CA GLY A 57 -18.61 -40.41 31.72
C GLY A 57 -17.52 -41.05 30.88
N SER A 58 -17.34 -42.35 31.01
CA SER A 58 -16.38 -43.12 30.20
C SER A 58 -17.08 -44.23 29.42
N ASN A 59 -16.67 -44.36 28.14
CA ASN A 59 -17.16 -45.40 27.21
C ASN A 59 -18.69 -45.45 27.04
N LEU A 60 -19.37 -44.32 27.18
CA LEU A 60 -20.83 -44.20 27.08
C LEU A 60 -21.34 -44.52 25.67
N ASP A 61 -20.48 -44.48 24.65
CA ASP A 61 -20.79 -44.94 23.28
C ASP A 61 -21.13 -46.44 23.19
N GLN A 62 -20.93 -47.18 24.29
CA GLN A 62 -21.37 -48.61 24.41
C GLN A 62 -22.78 -48.75 25.03
N ILE A 63 -23.45 -47.65 25.40
CA ILE A 63 -24.85 -47.66 25.83
C ILE A 63 -25.74 -47.89 24.62
N LYS A 64 -26.67 -48.80 24.70
CA LYS A 64 -27.64 -49.11 23.65
C LYS A 64 -29.06 -48.68 23.97
N GLU A 65 -29.36 -48.48 25.25
CA GLU A 65 -30.70 -48.20 25.72
C GLU A 65 -30.62 -47.42 27.04
N ILE A 66 -31.51 -46.47 27.23
CA ILE A 66 -31.65 -45.70 28.46
C ILE A 66 -33.12 -45.74 28.88
N ASP A 67 -33.34 -46.19 30.10
CA ASP A 67 -34.66 -46.25 30.72
C ASP A 67 -34.85 -45.08 31.67
N LEU A 68 -35.74 -44.17 31.31
CA LEU A 68 -36.25 -43.16 32.22
C LEU A 68 -37.46 -43.74 32.97
N PRO A 69 -37.61 -43.44 34.25
CA PRO A 69 -38.81 -43.88 35.02
C PRO A 69 -40.11 -43.46 34.33
N GLY A 70 -41.06 -44.39 34.21
CA GLY A 70 -42.37 -44.13 33.57
C GLY A 70 -42.40 -43.98 32.07
N ALA A 71 -41.25 -44.01 31.40
CA ALA A 71 -41.13 -43.85 29.95
C ALA A 71 -40.84 -45.20 29.24
N ASP A 72 -41.12 -45.27 27.94
CA ASP A 72 -40.63 -46.34 27.10
C ASP A 72 -39.10 -46.28 26.95
N ALA A 73 -38.45 -47.43 26.76
CA ALA A 73 -36.99 -47.48 26.62
C ALA A 73 -36.46 -46.67 25.43
N ILE A 74 -35.50 -45.80 25.70
CA ILE A 74 -34.91 -44.88 24.69
C ILE A 74 -33.69 -45.57 24.03
N THR A 75 -33.79 -45.83 22.75
CA THR A 75 -32.70 -46.42 21.96
C THR A 75 -32.07 -45.42 20.97
N SER A 76 -32.69 -44.27 20.77
CA SER A 76 -32.16 -43.17 19.97
C SER A 76 -31.19 -42.33 20.85
N ILE A 77 -29.93 -42.75 20.83
CA ILE A 77 -28.87 -42.12 21.63
C ILE A 77 -27.88 -41.45 20.64
N GLU A 78 -27.70 -40.16 20.84
CA GLU A 78 -26.68 -39.40 20.11
C GLU A 78 -25.33 -39.51 20.82
N VAL A 79 -24.29 -39.96 20.11
CA VAL A 79 -22.94 -40.03 20.67
C VAL A 79 -22.16 -38.80 20.24
N ILE A 80 -21.93 -37.87 21.16
CA ILE A 80 -21.23 -36.60 20.93
C ILE A 80 -19.73 -36.81 21.04
N GLU A 81 -19.28 -37.51 22.10
CA GLU A 81 -17.87 -37.82 22.35
C GLU A 81 -17.72 -39.28 22.73
N ARG A 82 -16.63 -39.93 22.27
CA ARG A 82 -16.36 -41.35 22.44
C ARG A 82 -15.15 -41.59 23.34
N GLY A 83 -15.09 -42.77 23.94
CA GLY A 83 -13.92 -43.24 24.69
C GLY A 83 -13.91 -42.85 26.14
N ARG A 84 -12.73 -42.65 26.75
CA ARG A 84 -12.56 -42.41 28.20
C ARG A 84 -13.25 -41.16 28.73
N HIS A 85 -13.36 -40.12 27.90
CA HIS A 85 -14.16 -38.93 28.12
C HIS A 85 -15.30 -39.00 27.12
N SER A 86 -16.40 -39.59 27.46
CA SER A 86 -17.52 -39.72 26.55
C SER A 86 -18.71 -38.92 26.97
N LYS A 87 -19.41 -38.39 25.98
CA LYS A 87 -20.64 -37.62 26.13
C LYS A 87 -21.69 -38.19 25.18
N ILE A 88 -22.86 -38.48 25.71
CA ILE A 88 -24.02 -38.88 24.91
C ILE A 88 -25.21 -37.99 25.26
N SER A 89 -26.16 -37.88 24.36
CA SER A 89 -27.43 -37.19 24.60
C SER A 89 -28.62 -38.05 24.16
N ILE A 90 -29.75 -37.76 24.82
CA ILE A 90 -31.06 -38.27 24.44
C ILE A 90 -32.09 -37.14 24.46
N GLN A 91 -33.14 -37.31 23.66
CA GLN A 91 -34.34 -36.49 23.83
C GLN A 91 -35.24 -37.13 24.90
N VAL A 92 -35.54 -36.38 25.95
CA VAL A 92 -36.50 -36.79 26.98
C VAL A 92 -37.89 -36.84 26.37
N PRO A 93 -38.67 -37.91 26.57
CA PRO A 93 -40.05 -37.92 26.12
C PRO A 93 -40.87 -36.75 26.65
N ALA A 94 -41.71 -36.15 25.81
CA ALA A 94 -42.59 -35.07 26.25
C ALA A 94 -43.71 -35.53 27.17
N GLU A 95 -44.07 -36.79 27.11
CA GLU A 95 -45.11 -37.42 27.97
C GLU A 95 -44.58 -38.68 28.62
N LYS A 96 -45.21 -39.09 29.72
CA LYS A 96 -44.94 -40.36 30.44
C LYS A 96 -43.51 -40.49 30.95
N CYS A 97 -43.03 -39.49 31.65
CA CYS A 97 -41.75 -39.57 32.39
C CYS A 97 -42.01 -39.27 33.89
N ASP A 98 -41.49 -40.11 34.77
CA ASP A 98 -41.58 -39.93 36.19
C ASP A 98 -40.20 -39.64 36.80
N THR A 99 -40.18 -38.95 37.93
CA THR A 99 -38.96 -38.69 38.69
C THR A 99 -38.43 -40.02 39.25
N GLY A 100 -37.11 -40.26 39.14
CA GLY A 100 -36.51 -41.45 39.67
C GLY A 100 -35.12 -41.74 39.11
N ILE A 101 -34.59 -42.92 39.41
CA ILE A 101 -33.26 -43.33 38.99
C ILE A 101 -33.26 -43.75 37.52
N VAL A 102 -32.36 -43.21 36.74
CA VAL A 102 -32.16 -43.54 35.31
C VAL A 102 -31.31 -44.81 35.21
N VAL A 103 -31.71 -45.74 34.32
CA VAL A 103 -30.97 -46.96 34.07
C VAL A 103 -30.43 -46.95 32.64
N LEU A 104 -29.11 -47.06 32.49
CA LEU A 104 -28.45 -47.16 31.20
C LEU A 104 -28.01 -48.61 30.97
N LYS A 105 -28.39 -49.19 29.84
CA LYS A 105 -28.06 -50.56 29.50
C LYS A 105 -26.97 -50.61 28.41
N THR A 106 -25.94 -51.36 28.74
CA THR A 106 -24.80 -51.50 27.80
C THR A 106 -25.09 -52.53 26.73
N GLN A 107 -24.34 -52.48 25.60
CA GLN A 107 -24.39 -53.46 24.51
C GLN A 107 -24.10 -54.89 25.03
N LYS A 108 -23.31 -55.03 26.10
CA LYS A 108 -22.94 -56.32 26.70
C LYS A 108 -23.93 -56.83 27.72
N GLY A 109 -25.06 -56.12 27.94
CA GLY A 109 -26.12 -56.52 28.84
C GLY A 109 -25.95 -56.06 30.31
N GLY A 110 -24.94 -55.22 30.62
CA GLY A 110 -24.78 -54.61 31.94
C GLY A 110 -25.72 -53.41 32.11
N GLU A 111 -26.14 -53.17 33.36
CA GLU A 111 -26.95 -52.02 33.78
C GLU A 111 -26.14 -51.05 34.63
N ILE A 112 -26.27 -49.76 34.38
CA ILE A 112 -25.68 -48.67 35.15
C ILE A 112 -26.84 -47.81 35.65
N ARG A 113 -26.86 -47.50 36.91
CA ARG A 113 -27.89 -46.68 37.54
C ARG A 113 -27.28 -45.35 37.95
N THR A 114 -27.99 -44.25 37.71
CA THR A 114 -27.56 -42.92 38.21
C THR A 114 -27.59 -42.86 39.72
N LEU A 115 -26.69 -42.10 40.34
CA LEU A 115 -26.62 -41.96 41.78
C LEU A 115 -27.74 -41.06 42.34
N THR A 116 -28.20 -40.12 41.53
CA THR A 116 -29.27 -39.18 41.84
C THR A 116 -30.47 -39.41 40.93
N PRO A 117 -31.68 -39.15 41.39
CA PRO A 117 -32.86 -39.25 40.54
C PRO A 117 -32.86 -38.14 39.49
N ILE A 118 -33.35 -38.43 38.28
CA ILE A 118 -33.77 -37.42 37.35
C ILE A 118 -35.03 -36.74 37.87
N THR A 119 -35.07 -35.44 37.75
CA THR A 119 -36.25 -34.62 38.04
C THR A 119 -36.63 -33.82 36.81
N TYR A 120 -37.89 -33.51 36.67
CA TYR A 120 -38.39 -32.77 35.51
C TYR A 120 -38.86 -31.40 35.92
N ARG A 121 -38.67 -30.46 35.04
CA ARG A 121 -39.42 -29.20 35.10
C ARG A 121 -40.84 -29.49 34.65
N GLU A 122 -41.79 -28.81 35.24
CA GLU A 122 -43.16 -28.84 34.75
C GLU A 122 -43.20 -28.34 33.31
N ASP A 123 -44.08 -28.88 32.47
CA ASP A 123 -44.25 -28.45 31.08
C ASP A 123 -44.76 -27.01 31.04
N ILE A 124 -43.84 -26.11 30.88
CA ILE A 124 -44.17 -24.69 30.72
C ILE A 124 -44.81 -24.53 29.33
N LYS A 125 -46.03 -24.04 29.29
CA LYS A 125 -46.78 -23.86 28.06
C LYS A 125 -46.92 -22.37 27.77
N LEU A 126 -46.40 -21.93 26.64
CA LEU A 126 -46.69 -20.65 26.07
C LEU A 126 -47.92 -20.79 25.11
N GLN A 127 -49.04 -20.20 25.50
CA GLN A 127 -50.31 -20.26 24.71
C GLN A 127 -50.35 -19.15 23.64
N GLY A 128 -49.68 -18.04 23.89
CA GLY A 128 -49.66 -16.90 23.00
C GLY A 128 -49.44 -15.57 23.75
N PHE A 129 -49.54 -14.52 23.04
CA PHE A 129 -49.42 -13.17 23.60
C PHE A 129 -50.34 -12.20 22.90
N TYR A 130 -50.61 -11.02 23.48
CA TYR A 130 -51.30 -9.91 22.85
C TYR A 130 -50.85 -8.56 23.43
N VAL A 131 -51.07 -7.51 22.68
CA VAL A 131 -50.81 -6.12 23.09
C VAL A 131 -52.15 -5.38 23.26
N GLY A 132 -52.42 -4.92 24.47
CA GLY A 132 -53.62 -4.19 24.83
C GLY A 132 -54.92 -5.03 24.82
N SER A 133 -55.34 -5.63 23.72
CA SER A 133 -56.51 -6.47 23.61
C SER A 133 -56.18 -7.85 23.04
N ASP A 134 -56.94 -8.85 23.46
CA ASP A 134 -56.73 -10.24 23.03
C ASP A 134 -56.79 -10.37 21.50
N GLY A 135 -55.83 -11.14 20.94
CA GLY A 135 -55.63 -11.35 19.52
C GLY A 135 -54.88 -10.25 18.79
N ASN A 136 -54.52 -9.14 19.43
CA ASN A 136 -53.67 -8.11 18.80
C ASN A 136 -52.17 -8.43 18.97
N LEU A 137 -51.50 -8.75 17.85
CA LEU A 137 -50.07 -9.10 17.83
C LEU A 137 -49.16 -7.91 17.47
N SER A 138 -49.70 -6.70 17.44
CA SER A 138 -48.95 -5.49 17.03
C SER A 138 -48.95 -4.44 18.13
N GLY A 139 -47.76 -3.94 18.48
CA GLY A 139 -47.56 -2.91 19.50
C GLY A 139 -46.41 -1.99 19.19
N LYS A 140 -46.28 -0.94 19.95
CA LYS A 140 -45.14 0.00 19.91
C LYS A 140 -44.32 -0.12 21.20
N PRO A 141 -43.04 0.26 21.18
CA PRO A 141 -42.23 0.36 22.37
C PRO A 141 -42.96 1.14 23.50
N GLY A 142 -42.92 0.58 24.70
CA GLY A 142 -43.65 1.10 25.86
C GLY A 142 -45.03 0.52 26.08
N ASP A 143 -45.67 -0.08 25.08
CA ASP A 143 -46.95 -0.78 25.25
C ASP A 143 -46.82 -2.02 26.10
N GLU A 144 -47.92 -2.42 26.74
CA GLU A 144 -47.96 -3.60 27.60
C GLU A 144 -48.26 -4.84 26.75
N LEU A 145 -47.29 -5.77 26.78
CA LEU A 145 -47.38 -7.10 26.20
C LEU A 145 -47.81 -8.07 27.27
N THR A 146 -48.94 -8.70 27.05
CA THR A 146 -49.47 -9.75 27.92
C THR A 146 -49.19 -11.11 27.31
N ILE A 147 -48.45 -11.95 28.01
CA ILE A 147 -48.09 -13.32 27.63
C ILE A 147 -48.96 -14.26 28.43
N LYS A 148 -49.61 -15.22 27.77
CA LYS A 148 -50.48 -16.22 28.37
C LYS A 148 -49.90 -17.62 28.27
N GLY A 149 -50.08 -18.42 29.32
CA GLY A 149 -49.55 -19.77 29.32
C GLY A 149 -49.94 -20.58 30.59
N ASP A 150 -49.16 -21.57 30.91
CA ASP A 150 -49.22 -22.30 32.18
C ASP A 150 -47.78 -22.51 32.69
N TYR A 151 -47.62 -22.47 34.01
CA TYR A 151 -46.34 -22.47 34.71
C TYR A 151 -45.40 -21.31 34.35
N LEU A 152 -45.93 -20.19 33.88
CA LEU A 152 -45.13 -19.02 33.51
C LEU A 152 -44.40 -18.40 34.73
N ASN A 153 -44.85 -18.68 35.96
CA ASN A 153 -44.14 -18.30 37.18
C ASN A 153 -42.73 -18.90 37.34
N LEU A 154 -42.34 -19.82 36.45
CA LEU A 154 -41.00 -20.40 36.38
C LEU A 154 -40.11 -19.70 35.35
N MET A 155 -40.65 -18.77 34.58
CA MET A 155 -39.95 -18.02 33.57
C MET A 155 -39.56 -16.64 34.12
N HIS A 156 -38.28 -16.38 34.19
CA HIS A 156 -37.70 -15.18 34.82
C HIS A 156 -37.20 -14.15 33.81
N GLY A 157 -37.34 -14.43 32.50
CA GLY A 157 -36.94 -13.52 31.42
C GLY A 157 -37.80 -13.62 30.18
N VAL A 158 -38.04 -12.48 29.56
CA VAL A 158 -38.69 -12.35 28.23
C VAL A 158 -37.65 -11.79 27.24
N ILE A 159 -37.33 -12.55 26.20
CA ILE A 159 -36.38 -12.17 25.18
C ILE A 159 -37.18 -11.72 23.94
N PHE A 160 -36.98 -10.48 23.53
CA PHE A 160 -37.50 -9.93 22.28
C PHE A 160 -36.51 -10.23 21.15
N ALA A 161 -36.98 -10.29 19.90
CA ALA A 161 -36.14 -10.62 18.75
C ALA A 161 -34.90 -9.69 18.68
N GLU A 162 -33.72 -10.30 18.60
CA GLU A 162 -32.40 -9.63 18.51
C GLU A 162 -32.13 -8.60 19.62
N ASN A 163 -32.75 -8.75 20.77
CA ASN A 163 -32.63 -7.82 21.90
C ASN A 163 -32.25 -8.53 23.20
N ASP A 164 -31.87 -7.72 24.18
CA ASP A 164 -31.61 -8.16 25.53
C ASP A 164 -32.84 -8.73 26.24
N THR A 165 -32.61 -9.55 27.23
CA THR A 165 -33.66 -10.15 28.02
C THR A 165 -34.24 -9.15 29.01
N VAL A 166 -35.56 -8.95 28.96
CA VAL A 166 -36.31 -8.27 30.03
C VAL A 166 -36.45 -9.24 31.17
N LYS A 167 -35.80 -8.95 32.32
CA LYS A 167 -35.79 -9.80 33.49
C LYS A 167 -37.01 -9.58 34.36
N GLU A 168 -37.30 -10.52 35.24
CA GLU A 168 -38.45 -10.53 36.15
C GLU A 168 -38.63 -9.24 36.97
N GLU A 169 -37.53 -8.59 37.36
CA GLU A 169 -37.59 -7.33 38.11
C GLU A 169 -38.27 -6.20 37.34
N ALA A 170 -38.34 -6.31 36.03
CA ALA A 170 -39.00 -5.34 35.13
C ALA A 170 -40.39 -5.80 34.65
N PHE A 171 -40.89 -6.93 35.14
CA PHE A 171 -42.23 -7.38 34.82
C PHE A 171 -43.28 -6.53 35.56
N LEU A 172 -44.35 -6.21 34.86
CA LEU A 172 -45.47 -5.50 35.45
C LEU A 172 -46.42 -6.45 36.25
N SER A 173 -46.52 -7.68 35.78
CA SER A 173 -47.20 -8.78 36.44
C SER A 173 -46.55 -10.09 36.12
N HIS A 174 -46.46 -11.00 37.11
CA HIS A 174 -45.84 -12.30 36.95
C HIS A 174 -46.62 -13.30 37.83
N ASP A 175 -47.38 -14.17 37.23
CA ASP A 175 -48.06 -15.26 37.89
C ASP A 175 -48.01 -16.55 37.07
N ARG A 176 -48.64 -17.62 37.53
CA ARG A 176 -48.63 -18.92 36.86
C ARG A 176 -49.14 -18.86 35.41
N TYR A 177 -50.10 -18.00 35.11
CA TYR A 177 -50.79 -17.99 33.83
C TYR A 177 -50.48 -16.77 32.97
N THR A 178 -49.81 -15.78 33.55
CA THR A 178 -49.63 -14.48 32.88
C THR A 178 -48.31 -13.86 33.23
N ILE A 179 -47.56 -13.39 32.22
CA ILE A 179 -46.49 -12.42 32.35
C ILE A 179 -46.90 -11.15 31.59
N VAL A 180 -46.76 -9.98 32.22
CA VAL A 180 -46.95 -8.69 31.58
C VAL A 180 -45.67 -7.90 31.60
N VAL A 181 -45.20 -7.50 30.43
CA VAL A 181 -43.98 -6.71 30.28
C VAL A 181 -44.20 -5.53 29.34
N ARG A 182 -43.40 -4.50 29.48
CA ARG A 182 -43.39 -3.42 28.45
C ARG A 182 -42.50 -3.81 27.30
N ILE A 183 -42.96 -3.56 26.08
CA ILE A 183 -42.13 -3.73 24.86
C ILE A 183 -40.93 -2.76 24.95
N PRO A 184 -39.70 -3.26 24.96
CA PRO A 184 -38.49 -2.42 25.04
C PRO A 184 -38.36 -1.47 23.86
N GLU A 185 -37.68 -0.34 24.08
CA GLU A 185 -37.40 0.62 22.97
C GLU A 185 -36.50 0.04 21.85
N ALA A 186 -35.69 -0.96 22.19
CA ALA A 186 -34.83 -1.66 21.25
C ALA A 186 -35.46 -2.93 20.67
N ALA A 187 -36.70 -3.26 20.99
CA ALA A 187 -37.37 -4.46 20.47
C ALA A 187 -37.54 -4.39 18.95
N ARG A 188 -37.45 -5.56 18.31
CA ARG A 188 -37.73 -5.76 16.87
C ARG A 188 -38.90 -6.68 16.67
N THR A 189 -39.51 -6.58 15.50
CA THR A 189 -40.52 -7.53 15.03
C THR A 189 -39.89 -8.93 14.98
N GLY A 190 -40.58 -9.91 15.57
CA GLY A 190 -40.16 -11.29 15.59
C GLY A 190 -40.80 -12.10 16.72
N VAL A 191 -40.45 -13.36 16.83
CA VAL A 191 -40.93 -14.23 17.90
C VAL A 191 -40.36 -13.77 19.24
N ILE A 192 -41.18 -13.88 20.28
CA ILE A 192 -40.72 -13.67 21.66
C ILE A 192 -40.32 -15.01 22.28
N LYS A 193 -39.34 -14.99 23.17
CA LYS A 193 -38.90 -16.19 23.90
C LYS A 193 -39.01 -15.95 25.39
N LEU A 194 -39.38 -16.99 26.09
CA LEU A 194 -39.36 -17.00 27.55
C LEU A 194 -38.16 -17.81 28.02
N THR A 195 -37.51 -17.39 29.05
CA THR A 195 -36.35 -18.08 29.63
C THR A 195 -36.43 -18.12 31.19
N ASP A 196 -35.96 -19.18 31.77
CA ASP A 196 -35.85 -19.32 33.24
C ASP A 196 -34.57 -18.73 33.81
N LEU A 197 -33.66 -18.19 32.95
CA LEU A 197 -32.37 -17.64 33.32
C LEU A 197 -31.44 -18.60 34.10
N ALA A 198 -31.65 -19.91 33.99
CA ALA A 198 -30.77 -20.92 34.61
C ALA A 198 -29.40 -20.95 33.91
N GLU A 199 -28.40 -21.60 34.49
CA GLU A 199 -27.06 -21.78 33.92
C GLU A 199 -27.12 -22.46 32.54
N GLU A 200 -28.01 -23.46 32.38
CA GLU A 200 -28.47 -24.00 31.11
C GLU A 200 -29.95 -23.63 30.93
N PRO A 201 -30.26 -22.53 30.21
CA PRO A 201 -31.61 -21.97 30.26
C PRO A 201 -32.60 -22.79 29.44
N ALA A 202 -33.76 -23.00 30.00
CA ALA A 202 -34.92 -23.41 29.23
C ALA A 202 -35.44 -22.21 28.45
N VAL A 203 -35.63 -22.39 27.13
CA VAL A 203 -36.13 -21.33 26.23
C VAL A 203 -37.36 -21.88 25.51
N ILE A 204 -38.47 -21.14 25.58
CA ILE A 204 -39.71 -21.41 24.84
C ILE A 204 -40.00 -20.25 23.93
N GLU A 205 -40.26 -20.57 22.65
CA GLU A 205 -40.57 -19.57 21.63
C GLU A 205 -42.08 -19.48 21.40
N SER A 206 -42.55 -18.27 21.05
CA SER A 206 -43.91 -18.08 20.59
C SER A 206 -44.11 -18.60 19.16
N GLU A 207 -45.29 -19.15 18.85
CA GLU A 207 -45.66 -19.55 17.49
C GLU A 207 -45.81 -18.32 16.59
N GLU A 208 -46.40 -17.26 17.11
CA GLU A 208 -46.64 -16.01 16.41
C GLU A 208 -45.50 -15.00 16.65
N ALA A 209 -45.31 -14.14 15.66
CA ALA A 209 -44.34 -13.03 15.79
C ALA A 209 -45.03 -11.76 16.29
N LEU A 210 -44.42 -11.06 17.22
CA LEU A 210 -44.80 -9.70 17.61
C LEU A 210 -44.41 -8.72 16.51
N ASP A 211 -45.38 -7.97 16.02
CA ASP A 211 -45.15 -6.86 15.08
C ASP A 211 -44.89 -5.57 15.86
N VAL A 212 -43.60 -5.21 15.99
CA VAL A 212 -43.18 -3.99 16.70
C VAL A 212 -43.16 -2.82 15.76
N LYS A 213 -44.06 -1.84 16.01
CA LYS A 213 -44.13 -0.59 15.24
C LYS A 213 -42.91 0.28 15.57
N GLY A 214 -42.19 0.68 14.53
CA GLY A 214 -41.02 1.57 14.63
C GLY A 214 -41.36 3.02 14.28
N ALA A 215 -40.37 3.87 14.29
CA ALA A 215 -40.51 5.25 13.86
C ALA A 215 -40.88 5.34 12.37
N THR A 216 -41.69 6.33 12.02
CA THR A 216 -42.03 6.66 10.63
C THR A 216 -41.61 8.09 10.30
N VAL A 217 -41.29 8.34 9.04
CA VAL A 217 -40.89 9.67 8.56
C VAL A 217 -41.96 10.24 7.64
N GLU A 218 -42.39 11.48 7.91
CA GLU A 218 -43.29 12.26 7.10
C GLU A 218 -42.54 13.20 6.14
N SER A 219 -41.52 13.89 6.66
CA SER A 219 -40.74 14.85 5.89
C SER A 219 -39.33 15.09 6.40
N LEU A 220 -38.43 15.46 5.48
CA LEU A 220 -37.08 15.92 5.75
C LEU A 220 -36.88 17.30 5.11
N SER A 221 -36.42 18.28 5.89
CA SER A 221 -36.31 19.67 5.41
C SER A 221 -35.11 20.39 6.08
N PRO A 222 -34.38 21.21 5.31
CA PRO A 222 -34.50 21.46 3.88
C PRO A 222 -33.91 20.30 3.04
N ALA A 223 -34.35 20.15 1.79
CA ALA A 223 -33.80 19.15 0.86
C ALA A 223 -32.38 19.52 0.34
N LYS A 224 -32.03 20.81 0.44
CA LYS A 224 -30.70 21.34 0.10
C LYS A 224 -30.11 22.10 1.29
N PRO A 225 -29.67 21.39 2.31
CA PRO A 225 -29.08 22.05 3.47
C PRO A 225 -27.63 22.47 3.20
N LYS A 226 -27.22 23.59 3.81
CA LYS A 226 -25.85 24.03 3.93
C LYS A 226 -25.17 23.34 5.12
N ALA A 227 -23.89 23.03 5.03
CA ALA A 227 -23.13 22.56 6.19
C ALA A 227 -23.25 23.52 7.36
N GLY A 228 -23.49 23.00 8.56
CA GLY A 228 -23.78 23.81 9.76
C GLY A 228 -25.23 24.29 9.88
N GLN A 229 -26.06 24.08 8.87
CA GLN A 229 -27.48 24.41 8.94
C GLN A 229 -28.29 23.34 9.67
N SER A 230 -29.36 23.77 10.37
CA SER A 230 -30.30 22.85 11.00
C SER A 230 -31.11 22.10 9.95
N VAL A 231 -31.21 20.79 10.11
CA VAL A 231 -32.06 19.87 9.34
C VAL A 231 -33.12 19.31 10.27
N THR A 232 -34.34 19.28 9.80
CA THR A 232 -35.52 18.82 10.56
C THR A 232 -36.09 17.58 9.90
N VAL A 233 -36.27 16.53 10.67
CA VAL A 233 -37.08 15.35 10.31
C VAL A 233 -38.36 15.43 11.10
N LYS A 234 -39.53 15.26 10.45
CA LYS A 234 -40.83 15.11 11.07
C LYS A 234 -41.39 13.72 10.82
N GLY A 235 -42.16 13.21 11.77
CA GLY A 235 -42.68 11.86 11.71
C GLY A 235 -43.38 11.43 12.97
N GLU A 236 -43.43 10.14 13.22
CA GLU A 236 -44.02 9.56 14.45
C GLU A 236 -42.96 8.69 15.14
N MET A 237 -43.07 8.60 16.47
CA MET A 237 -42.19 7.80 17.34
C MET A 237 -40.69 8.11 17.18
N LEU A 238 -40.34 9.34 16.84
CA LEU A 238 -38.93 9.75 16.59
C LEU A 238 -38.10 9.78 17.87
N GLN A 239 -38.67 9.63 19.06
CA GLN A 239 -37.91 9.41 20.33
C GLN A 239 -37.17 8.06 20.35
N LEU A 240 -37.53 7.12 19.46
CA LEU A 240 -36.85 5.84 19.30
C LEU A 240 -35.56 5.92 18.46
N VAL A 241 -35.29 7.07 17.85
CA VAL A 241 -34.10 7.28 17.02
C VAL A 241 -32.88 7.50 17.90
N ASP A 242 -31.82 6.72 17.69
CA ASP A 242 -30.53 6.80 18.35
C ASP A 242 -29.50 7.58 17.52
N GLY A 243 -29.76 7.78 16.25
CA GLY A 243 -28.91 8.55 15.35
C GLY A 243 -29.49 8.79 13.97
N VAL A 244 -28.85 9.69 13.23
CA VAL A 244 -29.11 9.97 11.83
C VAL A 244 -27.86 9.65 11.03
N LYS A 245 -27.95 8.69 10.14
CA LYS A 245 -26.87 8.28 9.22
C LYS A 245 -27.03 9.05 7.90
N LEU A 246 -25.99 9.75 7.53
CA LEU A 246 -25.82 10.51 6.31
C LEU A 246 -24.72 9.87 5.47
N GLN A 247 -24.67 10.19 4.21
CA GLN A 247 -23.47 9.88 3.45
C GLN A 247 -22.31 10.75 3.95
N GLY A 248 -21.20 10.11 4.35
CA GLY A 248 -20.00 10.77 4.89
C GLY A 248 -20.04 11.14 6.36
N ALA A 249 -21.18 11.04 7.05
CA ALA A 249 -21.29 11.39 8.47
C ALA A 249 -22.42 10.64 9.20
N THR A 250 -22.32 10.57 10.52
CA THR A 250 -23.41 10.09 11.38
C THR A 250 -23.57 11.06 12.55
N VAL A 251 -24.80 11.48 12.80
CA VAL A 251 -25.16 12.33 13.94
C VAL A 251 -25.87 11.46 14.99
N LYS A 252 -25.27 11.31 16.16
CA LYS A 252 -25.87 10.55 17.26
C LYS A 252 -26.94 11.37 17.98
N ALA A 253 -27.84 10.70 18.71
CA ALA A 253 -28.95 11.34 19.41
C ALA A 253 -28.50 12.40 20.45
N ASP A 254 -27.34 12.22 21.09
CA ASP A 254 -26.76 13.17 22.02
C ASP A 254 -26.31 14.48 21.37
N ALA A 255 -26.09 14.47 20.05
CA ALA A 255 -25.75 15.66 19.24
C ALA A 255 -26.98 16.29 18.56
N PHE A 256 -28.19 15.82 18.80
CA PHE A 256 -29.40 16.45 18.28
C PHE A 256 -29.66 17.80 18.98
N THR A 257 -30.00 18.80 18.22
CA THR A 257 -30.43 20.08 18.77
C THR A 257 -31.78 19.95 19.50
N SER A 258 -32.63 19.06 19.03
CA SER A 258 -33.92 18.73 19.64
C SER A 258 -34.40 17.36 19.17
N GLN A 259 -34.95 16.57 20.10
CA GLN A 259 -35.64 15.32 19.81
C GLN A 259 -36.96 15.25 20.57
N ARG A 260 -38.01 14.97 19.83
CA ARG A 260 -39.37 14.76 20.31
C ARG A 260 -39.99 13.55 19.61
N SER A 261 -41.19 13.15 20.00
CA SER A 261 -41.88 12.03 19.35
C SER A 261 -42.26 12.31 17.90
N ASP A 262 -42.45 13.60 17.55
CA ASP A 262 -42.92 14.08 16.24
C ASP A 262 -41.83 14.80 15.43
N GLN A 263 -40.66 15.08 16.02
CA GLN A 263 -39.62 15.88 15.37
C GLN A 263 -38.21 15.59 15.92
N ILE A 264 -37.26 15.52 15.00
CA ILE A 264 -35.83 15.60 15.28
C ILE A 264 -35.24 16.81 14.55
N VAL A 265 -34.37 17.56 15.25
CA VAL A 265 -33.58 18.65 14.66
C VAL A 265 -32.11 18.37 14.94
N PHE A 266 -31.30 18.36 13.91
CA PHE A 266 -29.86 18.21 14.02
C PHE A 266 -29.13 19.20 13.11
N THR A 267 -27.88 19.50 13.42
CA THR A 267 -26.99 20.32 12.57
C THR A 267 -26.32 19.43 11.55
N LEU A 268 -26.35 19.84 10.26
CA LEU A 268 -25.68 19.08 9.19
C LEU A 268 -24.17 19.13 9.40
N PRO A 269 -23.50 17.98 9.56
CA PRO A 269 -22.02 17.93 9.62
C PRO A 269 -21.38 18.42 8.33
N ALA A 270 -20.21 18.99 8.44
CA ALA A 270 -19.47 19.54 7.29
C ALA A 270 -19.03 18.46 6.29
N GLU A 271 -18.80 17.25 6.78
CA GLU A 271 -18.39 16.07 6.01
C GLU A 271 -19.55 15.38 5.27
N ALA A 272 -20.80 15.75 5.59
CA ALA A 272 -21.97 15.14 4.95
C ALA A 272 -22.00 15.43 3.44
N THR A 273 -22.25 14.40 2.65
CA THR A 273 -22.37 14.48 1.19
C THR A 273 -23.80 14.26 0.74
N ASP A 274 -24.05 14.39 -0.57
CA ASP A 274 -25.36 14.10 -1.16
C ASP A 274 -25.70 12.63 -0.99
N GLY A 275 -26.93 12.33 -0.70
CA GLY A 275 -27.39 10.96 -0.58
C GLY A 275 -28.61 10.77 0.30
N GLU A 276 -28.92 9.52 0.52
CA GLU A 276 -30.02 9.10 1.39
C GLU A 276 -29.67 9.40 2.86
N VAL A 277 -30.72 9.75 3.60
CA VAL A 277 -30.69 9.97 5.05
C VAL A 277 -31.45 8.83 5.71
N MET A 278 -30.81 8.12 6.62
CA MET A 278 -31.41 7.02 7.37
C MET A 278 -31.50 7.36 8.85
N LEU A 279 -32.59 7.09 9.47
CA LEU A 279 -32.72 7.10 10.94
C LEU A 279 -32.26 5.76 11.47
N LEU A 280 -31.35 5.78 12.44
CA LEU A 280 -30.90 4.61 13.18
C LEU A 280 -31.75 4.49 14.43
N LEU A 281 -32.59 3.46 14.53
CA LEU A 281 -33.41 3.25 15.72
C LEU A 281 -32.59 2.59 16.84
N LYS A 282 -32.99 2.75 18.10
CA LYS A 282 -32.45 2.04 19.26
C LYS A 282 -32.51 0.52 19.09
N SER A 283 -33.46 0.03 18.31
CA SER A 283 -33.54 -1.38 17.90
C SER A 283 -32.50 -1.79 16.85
N GLY A 284 -31.68 -0.87 16.35
CA GLY A 284 -30.73 -1.11 15.24
C GLY A 284 -31.39 -1.20 13.85
N VAL A 285 -32.69 -0.96 13.74
CA VAL A 285 -33.39 -0.87 12.44
C VAL A 285 -33.06 0.48 11.80
N GLU A 286 -32.80 0.49 10.50
CA GLU A 286 -32.63 1.70 9.70
C GLU A 286 -33.95 2.08 9.00
N VAL A 287 -34.38 3.32 9.15
CA VAL A 287 -35.60 3.85 8.53
C VAL A 287 -35.23 4.95 7.56
N PRO A 288 -35.65 4.89 6.27
CA PRO A 288 -35.33 5.93 5.32
C PRO A 288 -36.09 7.23 5.66
N ALA A 289 -35.31 8.34 5.73
CA ALA A 289 -35.84 9.66 6.03
C ALA A 289 -35.96 10.57 4.79
N GLY A 290 -35.45 10.12 3.65
CA GLY A 290 -35.42 10.88 2.41
C GLY A 290 -34.00 11.08 1.92
N SER A 291 -33.76 12.11 1.13
CA SER A 291 -32.43 12.43 0.61
C SER A 291 -32.13 13.92 0.69
N ILE A 292 -30.85 14.25 0.78
CA ILE A 292 -30.37 15.63 0.76
C ILE A 292 -29.38 15.86 -0.38
N GLN A 293 -29.31 17.11 -0.83
CA GLN A 293 -28.24 17.63 -1.71
C GLN A 293 -27.55 18.78 -0.98
N THR A 294 -26.28 18.58 -0.60
CA THR A 294 -25.53 19.60 0.12
C THR A 294 -25.23 20.81 -0.75
N VAL A 295 -25.37 22.00 -0.19
CA VAL A 295 -25.03 23.24 -0.88
C VAL A 295 -23.55 23.28 -1.22
N VAL A 296 -23.21 23.76 -2.41
CA VAL A 296 -21.85 24.05 -2.87
C VAL A 296 -21.75 25.53 -3.28
N PRO A 297 -20.59 26.15 -3.20
CA PRO A 297 -20.39 27.52 -3.67
C PRO A 297 -20.80 27.72 -5.13
N THR A 298 -21.42 28.86 -5.42
CA THR A 298 -21.92 29.21 -6.75
C THR A 298 -21.58 30.66 -7.13
N ASN A 299 -21.76 31.01 -8.41
CA ASN A 299 -21.51 32.36 -8.95
C ASN A 299 -20.09 32.85 -8.70
N LEU A 300 -19.09 31.93 -8.86
CA LEU A 300 -17.70 32.20 -8.56
C LEU A 300 -17.06 33.13 -9.59
N SER A 301 -16.33 34.11 -9.10
CA SER A 301 -15.51 35.01 -9.90
C SER A 301 -14.22 35.36 -9.16
N ALA A 302 -13.10 35.44 -9.88
CA ALA A 302 -11.79 35.74 -9.30
C ALA A 302 -11.23 37.05 -9.87
N ALA A 303 -10.79 37.95 -8.99
CA ALA A 303 -10.19 39.23 -9.37
C ALA A 303 -9.00 39.59 -8.45
N PRO A 304 -7.97 40.29 -8.98
CA PRO A 304 -7.81 40.70 -10.36
C PRO A 304 -7.53 39.55 -11.33
N SER A 305 -7.86 39.70 -12.60
CA SER A 305 -7.53 38.73 -13.66
C SER A 305 -7.00 39.51 -14.88
N PRO A 306 -5.72 39.36 -15.27
CA PRO A 306 -4.71 38.47 -14.68
C PRO A 306 -4.18 38.95 -13.31
N VAL A 307 -3.78 38.00 -12.47
CA VAL A 307 -3.16 38.26 -11.14
C VAL A 307 -1.68 37.87 -11.15
N LYS A 308 -0.87 38.66 -10.44
CA LYS A 308 0.57 38.38 -10.26
C LYS A 308 0.79 37.30 -9.19
N ASN A 309 1.77 36.40 -9.39
CA ASN A 309 2.25 35.51 -8.34
C ASN A 309 2.69 36.29 -7.12
N GLY A 310 2.38 35.80 -5.91
CA GLY A 310 2.63 36.47 -4.63
C GLY A 310 1.62 37.56 -4.23
N ALA A 311 0.74 38.01 -5.15
CA ALA A 311 -0.33 38.95 -4.85
C ALA A 311 -1.55 38.29 -4.21
N THR A 312 -2.48 39.12 -3.68
CA THR A 312 -3.76 38.62 -3.18
C THR A 312 -4.77 38.49 -4.33
N LEU A 313 -5.40 37.35 -4.43
CA LEU A 313 -6.55 37.07 -5.27
C LEU A 313 -7.81 37.08 -4.42
N THR A 314 -8.82 37.81 -4.85
CA THR A 314 -10.15 37.82 -4.22
C THR A 314 -11.11 37.00 -5.07
N ILE A 315 -11.71 35.98 -4.46
CA ILE A 315 -12.76 35.16 -5.05
C ILE A 315 -14.09 35.63 -4.45
N THR A 316 -15.04 35.98 -5.28
CA THR A 316 -16.39 36.34 -4.89
C THR A 316 -17.39 35.30 -5.35
N GLY A 317 -18.50 35.14 -4.62
CA GLY A 317 -19.51 34.13 -4.92
C GLY A 317 -20.52 34.00 -3.80
N ASN A 318 -21.24 32.90 -3.79
CA ASN A 318 -22.15 32.54 -2.71
C ASN A 318 -21.58 31.33 -1.95
N ASP A 319 -21.84 31.27 -0.65
CA ASP A 319 -21.48 30.15 0.23
C ASP A 319 -19.96 29.80 0.25
N LEU A 320 -19.11 30.80 0.09
CA LEU A 320 -17.67 30.65 0.11
C LEU A 320 -17.11 30.27 1.49
N ASP A 321 -17.87 30.47 2.57
CA ASP A 321 -17.53 30.02 3.93
C ASP A 321 -17.51 28.48 4.07
N LEU A 322 -17.97 27.73 3.07
CA LEU A 322 -17.86 26.28 3.00
C LEU A 322 -16.48 25.78 2.50
N ILE A 323 -15.68 26.64 1.95
CA ILE A 323 -14.37 26.28 1.39
C ILE A 323 -13.37 26.00 2.53
N THR A 324 -12.70 24.87 2.46
CA THR A 324 -11.66 24.49 3.43
C THR A 324 -10.24 24.67 2.89
N SER A 325 -10.06 24.54 1.57
CA SER A 325 -8.77 24.80 0.93
C SER A 325 -8.95 25.32 -0.50
N VAL A 326 -7.93 26.03 -0.97
CA VAL A 326 -7.83 26.54 -2.34
C VAL A 326 -6.50 26.09 -2.92
N ALA A 327 -6.54 25.35 -4.02
CA ALA A 327 -5.35 24.86 -4.70
C ALA A 327 -5.20 25.50 -6.09
N PHE A 328 -4.00 25.99 -6.38
CA PHE A 328 -3.61 26.55 -7.67
C PHE A 328 -2.91 25.49 -8.50
N PRO A 329 -3.14 25.45 -9.82
CA PRO A 329 -2.37 24.61 -10.71
C PRO A 329 -0.91 25.08 -10.77
N VAL A 330 0.02 24.12 -10.83
CA VAL A 330 1.46 24.33 -11.02
C VAL A 330 1.95 23.44 -12.16
N ALA A 331 3.25 23.47 -12.47
CA ALA A 331 3.83 22.68 -13.56
C ALA A 331 3.58 21.16 -13.41
N ASP A 332 3.54 20.66 -12.16
CA ASP A 332 3.24 19.27 -11.85
C ASP A 332 2.28 19.21 -10.65
N GLY A 333 1.00 19.03 -10.94
CA GLY A 333 -0.07 18.95 -9.95
C GLY A 333 -0.65 20.28 -9.50
N ASN A 334 -0.92 20.41 -8.21
CA ASN A 334 -1.51 21.60 -7.59
C ASN A 334 -0.77 21.96 -6.30
N VAL A 335 -0.79 23.23 -5.91
CA VAL A 335 -0.27 23.74 -4.64
C VAL A 335 -1.37 24.47 -3.86
N GLU A 336 -1.50 24.16 -2.58
CA GLU A 336 -2.43 24.86 -1.70
C GLU A 336 -1.99 26.29 -1.41
N ALA A 337 -2.96 27.19 -1.36
CA ALA A 337 -2.78 28.59 -1.03
C ALA A 337 -3.32 28.92 0.37
N GLU A 338 -2.66 29.84 1.04
CA GLU A 338 -3.11 30.36 2.32
C GLU A 338 -4.36 31.23 2.15
N ILE A 339 -5.43 30.87 2.89
CA ILE A 339 -6.64 31.68 2.97
C ILE A 339 -6.39 32.80 3.97
N SER A 340 -6.37 34.06 3.49
CA SER A 340 -6.09 35.23 4.31
C SER A 340 -7.36 35.76 5.01
N SER A 341 -8.51 35.63 4.37
CA SER A 341 -9.83 35.96 4.93
C SER A 341 -10.94 35.24 4.20
N GLN A 342 -12.03 34.95 4.89
CA GLN A 342 -13.15 34.19 4.38
C GLN A 342 -14.47 34.67 4.96
N SER A 343 -15.48 34.77 4.11
CA SER A 343 -16.87 35.02 4.44
C SER A 343 -17.79 34.24 3.50
N ALA A 344 -19.09 34.31 3.66
CA ALA A 344 -20.03 33.65 2.75
C ALA A 344 -19.98 34.19 1.31
N SER A 345 -19.54 35.44 1.09
CA SER A 345 -19.53 36.11 -0.20
C SER A 345 -18.15 36.47 -0.76
N GLU A 346 -17.12 36.38 0.05
CA GLU A 346 -15.75 36.75 -0.33
C GLU A 346 -14.72 35.81 0.31
N LEU A 347 -13.73 35.39 -0.48
CA LEU A 347 -12.59 34.62 -0.05
C LEU A 347 -11.30 35.24 -0.62
N LYS A 348 -10.34 35.54 0.24
CA LYS A 348 -9.03 36.09 -0.16
C LYS A 348 -7.95 35.07 0.06
N VAL A 349 -7.14 34.85 -0.99
CA VAL A 349 -6.02 33.93 -0.97
C VAL A 349 -4.76 34.61 -1.49
N LYS A 350 -3.60 34.21 -0.97
CA LYS A 350 -2.31 34.61 -1.51
C LYS A 350 -1.93 33.68 -2.66
N VAL A 351 -1.72 34.24 -3.85
CA VAL A 351 -1.33 33.46 -5.02
C VAL A 351 0.08 32.88 -4.81
N PRO A 352 0.29 31.55 -4.87
CA PRO A 352 1.60 30.95 -4.74
C PRO A 352 2.58 31.44 -5.80
N GLU A 353 3.87 31.50 -5.48
CA GLU A 353 4.89 31.90 -6.45
C GLU A 353 5.04 30.93 -7.62
N THR A 354 4.67 29.67 -7.41
CA THR A 354 4.72 28.59 -8.39
C THR A 354 3.43 28.43 -9.19
N ALA A 355 2.38 29.20 -8.88
CA ALA A 355 1.07 29.09 -9.52
C ALA A 355 1.13 29.39 -11.02
N GLN A 356 0.41 28.60 -11.81
CA GLN A 356 0.18 28.77 -13.24
C GLN A 356 -1.27 29.14 -13.54
N SER A 357 -1.53 29.65 -14.74
CA SER A 357 -2.89 29.92 -15.22
C SER A 357 -3.67 28.61 -15.35
N GLY A 358 -4.94 28.64 -14.93
CA GLY A 358 -5.82 27.47 -14.99
C GLY A 358 -7.01 27.62 -14.08
N ASN A 359 -7.68 26.53 -13.83
CA ASN A 359 -8.78 26.47 -12.86
C ASN A 359 -8.21 26.20 -11.46
N LEU A 360 -8.54 27.07 -10.53
CA LEU A 360 -8.33 26.81 -9.09
C LEU A 360 -9.29 25.71 -8.66
N THR A 361 -8.84 24.85 -7.79
CA THR A 361 -9.68 23.85 -7.12
C THR A 361 -10.00 24.35 -5.71
N LEU A 362 -11.26 24.60 -5.42
CA LEU A 362 -11.77 24.97 -4.11
C LEU A 362 -12.42 23.75 -3.49
N SER A 363 -11.86 23.24 -2.40
CA SER A 363 -12.34 22.02 -1.74
C SER A 363 -13.23 22.35 -0.55
N LEU A 364 -14.22 21.49 -0.33
CA LEU A 364 -15.13 21.54 0.81
C LEU A 364 -14.79 20.40 1.78
N ALA A 365 -15.25 20.50 3.03
CA ALA A 365 -15.03 19.48 4.06
C ALA A 365 -15.61 18.10 3.66
N ASN A 366 -16.67 18.08 2.87
CA ASN A 366 -17.28 16.83 2.39
C ASN A 366 -16.61 16.23 1.14
N GLY A 367 -15.44 16.71 0.76
CA GLY A 367 -14.68 16.22 -0.39
C GLY A 367 -15.17 16.71 -1.76
N LYS A 368 -16.28 17.47 -1.81
CA LYS A 368 -16.69 18.12 -3.05
C LYS A 368 -15.73 19.24 -3.42
N THR A 369 -15.63 19.51 -4.70
CA THR A 369 -14.80 20.60 -5.24
C THR A 369 -15.59 21.46 -6.19
N VAL A 370 -15.28 22.74 -6.21
CA VAL A 370 -15.74 23.67 -7.25
C VAL A 370 -14.54 24.37 -7.87
N ALA A 371 -14.69 24.83 -9.10
CA ALA A 371 -13.59 25.43 -9.83
C ALA A 371 -13.87 26.89 -10.20
N VAL A 372 -12.84 27.72 -10.18
CA VAL A 372 -12.89 29.08 -10.69
C VAL A 372 -11.65 29.38 -11.53
N ALA A 373 -11.82 29.97 -12.69
CA ALA A 373 -10.71 30.28 -13.59
C ALA A 373 -9.83 31.40 -13.01
N CYS A 374 -8.51 31.24 -13.12
CA CYS A 374 -7.52 32.21 -12.73
C CYS A 374 -6.47 32.36 -13.84
N VAL A 375 -6.21 33.58 -14.24
CA VAL A 375 -5.15 33.88 -15.21
C VAL A 375 -4.00 34.50 -14.44
N ILE A 376 -2.83 33.87 -14.53
CA ILE A 376 -1.58 34.40 -13.95
C ILE A 376 -0.96 35.39 -14.93
N LYS A 377 -0.48 36.49 -14.40
CA LYS A 377 0.17 37.53 -15.19
C LYS A 377 1.53 37.03 -15.72
N ALA A 378 1.73 37.08 -17.02
CA ALA A 378 2.97 36.67 -17.64
C ALA A 378 4.04 37.76 -17.50
N SER A 379 5.29 37.36 -17.20
CA SER A 379 6.45 38.25 -17.34
C SER A 379 6.76 38.47 -18.79
N THR A 380 7.24 39.66 -19.16
CA THR A 380 7.60 40.00 -20.53
C THR A 380 8.98 40.64 -20.61
N ILE A 381 9.70 40.42 -21.73
CA ILE A 381 10.91 41.12 -22.08
C ILE A 381 10.55 42.22 -23.08
N THR A 382 10.91 43.47 -22.77
CA THR A 382 10.64 44.61 -23.64
C THR A 382 11.89 45.12 -24.37
N ALA A 383 13.07 44.97 -23.77
CA ALA A 383 14.35 45.34 -24.33
C ALA A 383 15.50 44.60 -23.67
N ILE A 384 16.59 44.44 -24.41
CA ILE A 384 17.89 43.98 -23.87
C ILE A 384 18.98 44.96 -24.30
N SER A 385 20.02 45.10 -23.47
CA SER A 385 21.15 45.99 -23.82
C SER A 385 22.43 45.47 -23.17
N PRO A 386 23.50 45.29 -23.97
CA PRO A 386 23.58 45.37 -25.43
C PRO A 386 22.91 44.16 -26.11
N GLU A 387 22.60 44.27 -27.40
CA GLU A 387 22.05 43.14 -28.22
C GLU A 387 23.13 42.15 -28.65
N SER A 388 24.41 42.53 -28.57
CA SER A 388 25.57 41.67 -28.82
C SER A 388 26.67 41.99 -27.82
N LEU A 389 27.24 40.97 -27.19
CA LEU A 389 28.27 41.09 -26.17
C LEU A 389 29.21 39.89 -26.17
N MET A 390 30.34 40.01 -25.46
CA MET A 390 31.20 38.87 -25.14
C MET A 390 30.80 38.23 -23.81
N ALA A 391 31.04 36.93 -23.70
CA ALA A 391 30.88 36.25 -22.41
C ALA A 391 31.68 36.97 -21.30
N GLY A 392 31.07 37.13 -20.11
CA GLY A 392 31.61 37.91 -18.99
C GLY A 392 31.16 39.35 -18.94
N GLU A 393 30.67 39.94 -20.02
CA GLU A 393 30.17 41.33 -20.07
C GLU A 393 28.78 41.46 -19.43
N GLN A 394 28.44 42.71 -19.07
CA GLN A 394 27.16 43.02 -18.43
C GLN A 394 26.01 43.10 -19.41
N LEU A 395 24.92 42.39 -19.08
CA LEU A 395 23.64 42.42 -19.77
C LEU A 395 22.58 43.07 -18.91
N VAL A 396 21.78 43.97 -19.48
CA VAL A 396 20.58 44.54 -18.89
C VAL A 396 19.35 44.05 -19.63
N ILE A 397 18.45 43.36 -18.95
CA ILE A 397 17.15 42.93 -19.48
C ILE A 397 16.07 43.83 -18.90
N ARG A 398 15.25 44.46 -19.72
CA ARG A 398 14.10 45.27 -19.32
C ARG A 398 12.79 44.58 -19.64
N GLY A 399 11.80 44.76 -18.80
CA GLY A 399 10.52 44.08 -18.98
C GLY A 399 9.48 44.41 -17.92
N THR A 400 8.53 43.53 -17.76
CA THR A 400 7.51 43.63 -16.70
C THR A 400 7.51 42.35 -15.87
N ASP A 401 7.26 42.49 -14.59
CA ASP A 401 7.18 41.40 -13.59
C ASP A 401 8.39 40.46 -13.60
N LEU A 402 9.59 41.00 -13.87
CA LEU A 402 10.86 40.29 -13.92
C LEU A 402 11.33 39.80 -12.53
N ASP A 403 10.77 40.29 -11.44
CA ASP A 403 10.99 39.80 -10.07
C ASP A 403 10.45 38.37 -9.83
N LEU A 404 9.68 37.85 -10.78
CA LEU A 404 9.22 36.44 -10.81
C LEU A 404 10.23 35.48 -11.43
N VAL A 405 11.35 35.97 -11.97
CA VAL A 405 12.40 35.14 -12.56
C VAL A 405 13.17 34.41 -11.45
N ALA A 406 13.27 33.08 -11.57
CA ALA A 406 14.05 32.24 -10.69
C ALA A 406 15.49 32.07 -11.17
N SER A 407 15.68 31.89 -12.49
CA SER A 407 16.99 31.78 -13.10
C SER A 407 16.95 32.19 -14.57
N ILE A 408 18.12 32.42 -15.16
CA ILE A 408 18.30 32.64 -16.59
C ILE A 408 19.23 31.58 -17.11
N THR A 409 18.77 30.86 -18.13
CA THR A 409 19.58 29.88 -18.87
C THR A 409 20.05 30.48 -20.19
N PHE A 410 21.34 30.59 -20.33
CA PHE A 410 22.03 30.99 -21.56
C PHE A 410 22.35 29.75 -22.39
N PRO A 411 22.69 29.93 -23.69
CA PRO A 411 23.19 28.84 -24.51
C PRO A 411 24.33 28.10 -23.82
N VAL A 412 24.44 26.78 -24.14
CA VAL A 412 25.43 25.87 -23.54
C VAL A 412 25.10 25.55 -22.08
N ASP A 413 23.80 25.54 -21.73
CA ASP A 413 23.24 25.19 -20.42
C ASP A 413 23.85 25.97 -19.24
N GLN A 414 24.34 27.21 -19.51
CA GLN A 414 24.84 28.09 -18.47
C GLN A 414 23.68 28.77 -17.76
N THR A 415 23.42 28.43 -16.51
CA THR A 415 22.31 28.99 -15.74
C THR A 415 22.84 29.88 -14.61
N ILE A 416 22.24 31.08 -14.45
CA ILE A 416 22.44 31.98 -13.32
C ILE A 416 21.16 32.05 -12.51
N GLU A 417 21.28 31.84 -11.21
CA GLU A 417 20.17 31.96 -10.28
C GLU A 417 19.85 33.41 -9.93
N ALA A 418 18.59 33.68 -9.58
CA ALA A 418 18.13 35.05 -9.26
C ALA A 418 18.92 35.70 -8.13
N LYS A 419 19.44 34.91 -7.15
CA LYS A 419 20.28 35.41 -6.04
C LYS A 419 21.62 36.01 -6.49
N ASP A 420 22.10 35.61 -7.67
CA ASP A 420 23.38 36.02 -8.26
C ASP A 420 23.21 37.18 -9.26
N MET A 421 22.00 37.75 -9.37
CA MET A 421 21.63 38.82 -10.27
C MET A 421 21.00 39.99 -9.48
N LYS A 422 21.00 41.19 -10.07
CA LYS A 422 20.21 42.32 -9.56
C LYS A 422 18.84 42.29 -10.25
N VAL A 423 17.82 41.86 -9.52
CA VAL A 423 16.46 41.65 -10.05
C VAL A 423 15.50 42.67 -9.45
N THR A 424 14.74 43.35 -10.31
CA THR A 424 13.59 44.20 -9.97
C THR A 424 12.40 43.82 -10.84
N ALA A 425 11.21 44.34 -10.58
CA ALA A 425 10.04 44.08 -11.39
C ALA A 425 10.19 44.57 -12.85
N GLN A 426 11.08 45.56 -13.13
CA GLN A 426 11.25 46.18 -14.44
C GLN A 426 12.58 45.86 -15.11
N ALA A 427 13.57 45.37 -14.36
CA ALA A 427 14.90 45.09 -14.94
C ALA A 427 15.63 43.97 -14.19
N ILE A 428 16.43 43.22 -14.97
CA ILE A 428 17.46 42.32 -14.49
C ILE A 428 18.81 42.81 -14.98
N VAL A 429 19.80 42.88 -14.09
CA VAL A 429 21.18 43.21 -14.42
C VAL A 429 22.11 42.13 -13.95
N LEU A 430 22.90 41.56 -14.87
CA LEU A 430 23.78 40.43 -14.58
C LEU A 430 25.02 40.47 -15.50
N ASN A 431 26.08 39.78 -15.14
CA ASN A 431 27.16 39.46 -16.11
C ASN A 431 26.85 38.09 -16.76
N VAL A 432 26.95 38.07 -18.09
CA VAL A 432 26.76 36.82 -18.84
C VAL A 432 27.88 35.83 -18.45
N PRO A 433 27.59 34.54 -18.21
CA PRO A 433 28.62 33.57 -17.83
C PRO A 433 29.77 33.54 -18.83
N SER A 434 31.02 33.41 -18.38
CA SER A 434 32.23 33.42 -19.18
C SER A 434 32.28 32.29 -20.23
N GLY A 435 31.52 31.26 -20.04
CA GLY A 435 31.43 30.13 -20.94
C GLY A 435 30.19 30.10 -21.83
N ALA A 436 29.33 31.09 -21.78
CA ALA A 436 28.15 31.18 -22.62
C ALA A 436 28.59 31.61 -24.04
N ALA A 437 28.04 30.94 -25.07
CA ALA A 437 28.27 31.31 -26.48
C ALA A 437 27.07 30.88 -27.30
N GLY A 438 26.64 31.71 -28.26
CA GLY A 438 25.48 31.44 -29.10
C GLY A 438 24.46 32.55 -29.13
N THR A 439 23.20 32.21 -29.36
CA THR A 439 22.12 33.20 -29.50
C THR A 439 20.99 32.94 -28.49
N GLY A 440 20.48 34.03 -27.93
CA GLY A 440 19.32 34.00 -27.04
C GLY A 440 19.61 33.63 -25.58
N PHE A 441 18.57 33.62 -24.78
CA PHE A 441 18.53 33.12 -23.42
C PHE A 441 17.07 32.80 -23.03
N VAL A 442 16.90 32.07 -21.95
CA VAL A 442 15.59 31.70 -21.39
C VAL A 442 15.48 32.20 -19.97
N LEU A 443 14.47 33.03 -19.69
CA LEU A 443 14.06 33.31 -18.31
C LEU A 443 13.23 32.15 -17.80
N ASN A 444 13.67 31.51 -16.75
CA ASN A 444 12.90 30.48 -16.04
C ASN A 444 12.19 31.19 -14.88
N LEU A 445 10.86 31.19 -14.88
CA LEU A 445 10.08 31.81 -13.84
C LEU A 445 9.89 30.82 -12.66
N LYS A 446 9.65 31.36 -11.47
CA LYS A 446 9.38 30.59 -10.24
C LYS A 446 8.20 29.60 -10.40
N ASN A 447 7.26 29.89 -11.30
CA ASN A 447 6.13 29.03 -11.60
C ASN A 447 6.40 27.99 -12.70
N GLY A 448 7.66 27.84 -13.14
CA GLY A 448 8.07 26.88 -14.17
C GLY A 448 7.79 27.33 -15.61
N THR A 449 7.13 28.50 -15.81
CA THR A 449 6.98 29.03 -17.18
C THR A 449 8.29 29.63 -17.69
N LYS A 450 8.45 29.64 -18.99
CA LYS A 450 9.67 30.11 -19.65
C LYS A 450 9.37 31.27 -20.58
N VAL A 451 10.26 32.28 -20.57
CA VAL A 451 10.21 33.42 -21.51
C VAL A 451 11.51 33.45 -22.28
N GLU A 452 11.42 33.23 -23.58
CA GLU A 452 12.58 33.15 -24.44
C GLU A 452 12.94 34.53 -25.04
N ASN A 453 14.23 34.83 -25.10
CA ASN A 453 14.79 35.84 -25.96
C ASN A 453 15.65 35.12 -27.03
N LYS A 454 15.48 35.49 -28.32
CA LYS A 454 16.20 34.87 -29.46
C LYS A 454 17.12 35.86 -30.15
N THR A 455 17.23 37.08 -29.65
CA THR A 455 17.94 38.18 -30.36
C THR A 455 19.32 38.46 -29.79
N LEU A 456 19.59 38.12 -28.53
CA LEU A 456 20.91 38.31 -27.92
C LEU A 456 21.98 37.50 -28.67
N VAL A 457 23.11 38.09 -29.01
CA VAL A 457 24.27 37.40 -29.60
C VAL A 457 25.42 37.39 -28.59
N ILE A 458 25.85 36.21 -28.15
CA ILE A 458 26.98 36.04 -27.25
C ILE A 458 28.15 35.44 -28.02
N ARG A 459 29.26 36.17 -28.06
CA ARG A 459 30.48 35.76 -28.79
C ARG A 459 31.39 34.96 -27.86
N PRO A 460 31.93 33.80 -28.29
CA PRO A 460 32.88 33.02 -27.50
C PRO A 460 34.21 33.73 -27.36
N SER A 461 34.94 33.49 -26.27
CA SER A 461 36.22 34.12 -26.00
C SER A 461 37.43 33.40 -26.64
N SER A 462 37.33 32.11 -26.98
CA SER A 462 38.38 31.29 -27.57
C SER A 462 37.90 29.92 -28.04
N ASN A 463 38.73 29.24 -28.88
CA ASN A 463 38.42 27.90 -29.43
C ASN A 463 38.44 26.80 -28.33
N PRO A 464 37.63 25.77 -28.44
CA PRO A 464 37.69 24.65 -27.52
C PRO A 464 39.02 23.89 -27.67
N THR A 465 39.55 23.40 -26.53
CA THR A 465 40.79 22.63 -26.46
C THR A 465 40.56 21.34 -25.68
N LEU A 466 41.41 20.31 -25.89
CA LEU A 466 41.41 19.05 -25.18
C LEU A 466 42.74 18.89 -24.43
N THR A 467 42.69 18.51 -23.16
CA THR A 467 43.88 18.30 -22.29
C THR A 467 44.10 16.86 -21.85
N ASN A 468 43.05 16.03 -21.91
CA ASN A 468 43.16 14.61 -21.57
C ASN A 468 43.10 13.71 -22.80
N ALA A 469 43.43 12.42 -22.65
CA ALA A 469 43.29 11.38 -23.65
C ALA A 469 42.05 10.51 -23.33
N PRO A 470 40.86 10.86 -23.85
CA PRO A 470 39.64 10.16 -23.48
C PRO A 470 39.60 8.74 -24.08
N SER A 471 39.16 7.79 -23.25
CA SER A 471 38.94 6.41 -23.67
C SER A 471 37.67 5.86 -23.00
N GLY A 472 36.93 5.02 -23.69
CA GLY A 472 35.71 4.43 -23.16
C GLY A 472 35.07 3.42 -24.10
N ASN A 473 33.97 2.81 -23.62
CA ASN A 473 33.26 1.76 -24.36
C ASN A 473 32.00 2.32 -25.01
N PRO A 474 31.52 1.77 -26.11
CA PRO A 474 30.23 2.10 -26.71
C PRO A 474 29.09 1.96 -25.68
N GLY A 475 28.16 2.92 -25.63
CA GLY A 475 27.08 2.98 -24.69
C GLY A 475 27.47 3.42 -23.27
N LYS A 476 28.74 3.67 -22.97
CA LYS A 476 29.23 4.15 -21.68
C LYS A 476 29.62 5.61 -21.71
N SER A 477 29.59 6.25 -20.54
CA SER A 477 30.01 7.64 -20.41
C SER A 477 31.51 7.79 -20.45
N VAL A 478 31.98 8.81 -21.16
CA VAL A 478 33.37 9.26 -21.20
C VAL A 478 33.45 10.74 -20.89
N THR A 479 34.52 11.14 -20.23
CA THR A 479 34.75 12.54 -19.86
C THR A 479 35.91 13.10 -20.64
N ILE A 480 35.73 14.29 -21.21
CA ILE A 480 36.79 15.10 -21.79
C ILE A 480 37.06 16.31 -20.90
N GLU A 481 38.31 16.68 -20.79
CA GLU A 481 38.79 17.84 -20.06
C GLU A 481 39.55 18.78 -20.96
N GLY A 482 39.39 20.09 -20.73
CA GLY A 482 39.99 21.10 -21.59
C GLY A 482 39.56 22.51 -21.23
N ALA A 483 39.24 23.33 -22.22
CA ALA A 483 38.73 24.69 -22.04
C ALA A 483 37.75 25.09 -23.14
N ASN A 484 36.91 26.08 -22.84
CA ASN A 484 35.94 26.73 -23.77
C ASN A 484 34.84 25.76 -24.26
N TYR A 485 34.49 24.76 -23.46
CA TYR A 485 33.47 23.78 -23.83
C TYR A 485 32.05 24.33 -23.77
N ASN A 486 31.84 25.47 -23.12
CA ASN A 486 30.55 26.13 -23.12
C ASN A 486 30.11 26.62 -24.50
N SER A 487 31.06 26.91 -25.38
CA SER A 487 30.77 27.27 -26.77
C SER A 487 30.38 26.06 -27.64
N VAL A 488 30.58 24.84 -27.19
CA VAL A 488 30.38 23.63 -28.00
C VAL A 488 28.88 23.29 -28.10
N GLU A 489 28.35 23.21 -29.29
CA GLU A 489 26.97 22.84 -29.59
C GLU A 489 26.84 21.34 -29.89
N ALA A 490 27.83 20.74 -30.54
CA ALA A 490 27.80 19.33 -30.88
C ALA A 490 29.18 18.69 -30.79
N ILE A 491 29.18 17.40 -30.38
CA ILE A 491 30.35 16.53 -30.31
C ILE A 491 30.24 15.47 -31.41
N TYR A 492 31.34 15.19 -32.10
CA TYR A 492 31.44 14.09 -33.05
C TYR A 492 32.63 13.20 -32.69
N ILE A 493 32.47 11.90 -32.81
CA ILE A 493 33.52 10.90 -32.77
C ILE A 493 33.68 10.40 -34.21
N GLY A 494 34.74 10.84 -34.85
CA GLY A 494 34.87 10.70 -36.28
C GLY A 494 33.70 11.40 -37.01
N THR A 495 32.88 10.63 -37.71
CA THR A 495 31.68 11.15 -38.41
C THR A 495 30.37 10.97 -37.56
N THR A 496 30.44 10.25 -36.43
CA THR A 496 29.25 9.92 -35.64
C THR A 496 28.96 11.02 -34.62
N LYS A 497 27.75 11.59 -34.66
CA LYS A 497 27.29 12.58 -33.70
C LYS A 497 26.98 11.95 -32.37
N VAL A 498 27.47 12.54 -31.28
CA VAL A 498 27.08 12.21 -29.91
C VAL A 498 25.68 12.76 -29.63
N THR A 499 24.78 11.92 -29.19
CA THR A 499 23.37 12.28 -28.93
C THR A 499 23.06 12.52 -27.46
N LYS A 500 23.91 12.04 -26.53
CA LYS A 500 23.67 12.14 -25.07
C LYS A 500 24.89 12.73 -24.38
N ILE A 501 24.73 13.96 -23.90
CA ILE A 501 25.68 14.66 -23.04
C ILE A 501 25.06 14.64 -21.63
N THR A 502 25.80 14.19 -20.61
CA THR A 502 25.33 14.01 -19.25
C THR A 502 25.83 15.05 -18.26
N GLU A 503 26.97 15.69 -18.59
CA GLU A 503 27.57 16.74 -17.78
C GLU A 503 28.26 17.74 -18.70
N ARG A 504 28.18 19.04 -18.36
CA ARG A 504 28.82 20.10 -19.11
C ARG A 504 29.27 21.24 -18.21
N SER A 505 30.51 21.62 -18.34
CA SER A 505 31.09 22.84 -17.75
C SER A 505 32.08 23.42 -18.78
N ASP A 506 32.68 24.59 -18.51
CA ASP A 506 33.66 25.19 -19.42
C ASP A 506 34.95 24.38 -19.60
N SER A 507 35.30 23.58 -18.58
CA SER A 507 36.55 22.80 -18.55
C SER A 507 36.34 21.30 -18.64
N LYS A 508 35.10 20.82 -18.58
CA LYS A 508 34.78 19.40 -18.51
C LYS A 508 33.45 19.08 -19.19
N MET A 509 33.45 18.01 -19.99
CA MET A 509 32.23 17.51 -20.60
C MET A 509 32.18 16.00 -20.52
N THR A 510 31.02 15.46 -20.10
CA THR A 510 30.79 14.01 -20.02
C THR A 510 29.67 13.65 -20.98
N PHE A 511 29.91 12.66 -21.80
CA PHE A 511 28.94 12.19 -22.80
C PHE A 511 29.00 10.68 -22.98
N VAL A 512 27.95 10.12 -23.57
CA VAL A 512 27.86 8.68 -23.85
C VAL A 512 28.40 8.43 -25.26
N ILE A 513 29.37 7.53 -25.37
CA ILE A 513 29.87 7.09 -26.71
C ILE A 513 28.73 6.36 -27.43
N PRO A 514 28.35 6.80 -28.65
CA PRO A 514 27.30 6.11 -29.40
C PRO A 514 27.66 4.64 -29.67
N GLU A 515 26.69 3.76 -29.56
CA GLU A 515 26.87 2.30 -29.77
C GLU A 515 27.32 1.95 -31.20
N THR A 516 27.10 2.85 -32.14
CA THR A 516 27.46 2.68 -33.55
C THR A 516 28.94 3.04 -33.87
N VAL A 517 29.67 3.59 -32.89
CA VAL A 517 31.10 3.92 -33.10
C VAL A 517 31.91 2.64 -32.97
N ALA A 518 32.66 2.33 -34.00
CA ALA A 518 33.53 1.17 -34.04
C ALA A 518 34.68 1.30 -33.00
N ALA A 519 35.23 0.19 -32.56
CA ALA A 519 36.43 0.19 -31.75
C ALA A 519 37.64 0.74 -32.50
N GLY A 520 38.50 1.47 -31.80
CA GLY A 520 39.68 2.11 -32.38
C GLY A 520 39.83 3.58 -32.01
N GLU A 521 40.83 4.23 -32.57
CA GLU A 521 41.03 5.67 -32.41
C GLU A 521 40.19 6.46 -33.42
N HIS A 522 39.50 7.47 -32.92
CA HIS A 522 38.69 8.38 -33.74
C HIS A 522 39.04 9.83 -33.43
N ASP A 523 38.92 10.69 -34.40
CA ASP A 523 39.04 12.12 -34.20
C ASP A 523 37.87 12.62 -33.33
N LEU A 524 38.14 13.42 -32.33
CA LEU A 524 37.16 14.10 -31.50
C LEU A 524 36.97 15.52 -32.08
N ILE A 525 35.79 15.76 -32.61
CA ILE A 525 35.43 17.00 -33.26
C ILE A 525 34.38 17.73 -32.46
N LEU A 526 34.64 18.97 -32.05
CA LEU A 526 33.73 19.85 -31.37
C LEU A 526 33.25 20.92 -32.30
N LYS A 527 31.91 21.04 -32.43
CA LYS A 527 31.29 22.14 -33.19
C LYS A 527 30.74 23.16 -32.20
N THR A 528 31.05 24.41 -32.48
CA THR A 528 30.65 25.55 -31.66
C THR A 528 29.39 26.24 -32.22
N SER A 529 28.69 26.97 -31.36
CA SER A 529 27.43 27.66 -31.67
C SER A 529 27.59 28.79 -32.70
N ASP A 530 28.81 29.27 -32.95
CA ASP A 530 29.13 30.22 -33.99
C ASP A 530 29.43 29.58 -35.39
N GLY A 531 29.23 28.24 -35.47
CA GLY A 531 29.45 27.47 -36.69
C GLY A 531 30.87 26.93 -36.86
N GLY A 532 31.78 27.15 -35.90
CA GLY A 532 33.12 26.59 -35.88
C GLY A 532 33.13 25.07 -35.75
N SER A 533 34.14 24.42 -36.32
CA SER A 533 34.34 22.96 -36.21
C SER A 533 35.82 22.68 -35.92
N TYR A 534 36.11 22.12 -34.75
CA TYR A 534 37.46 21.98 -34.23
C TYR A 534 37.76 20.52 -33.95
N THR A 535 38.77 19.94 -34.59
CA THR A 535 39.34 18.64 -34.18
C THR A 535 40.27 18.91 -33.01
N VAL A 536 39.81 18.59 -31.81
CA VAL A 536 40.51 18.91 -30.56
C VAL A 536 41.49 17.84 -30.13
N GLY A 537 41.40 16.65 -30.68
CA GLY A 537 42.24 15.50 -30.37
C GLY A 537 41.62 14.20 -30.82
N LYS A 538 41.99 13.11 -30.15
CA LYS A 538 41.46 11.76 -30.41
C LYS A 538 40.81 11.15 -29.21
N ILE A 539 39.88 10.24 -29.45
CA ILE A 539 39.26 9.39 -28.46
C ILE A 539 39.47 7.91 -28.82
N THR A 540 39.83 7.09 -27.85
CA THR A 540 39.98 5.64 -28.04
C THR A 540 38.68 4.93 -27.60
N VAL A 541 38.04 4.27 -28.56
CA VAL A 541 36.83 3.46 -28.30
C VAL A 541 37.22 2.01 -28.14
N VAL A 542 36.95 1.47 -26.97
CA VAL A 542 37.24 0.09 -26.55
C VAL A 542 35.97 -0.72 -26.60
N PRO A 543 35.95 -1.96 -27.15
CA PRO A 543 34.72 -2.77 -27.15
C PRO A 543 34.22 -3.12 -25.76
N ASN A 544 32.91 -3.19 -25.60
CA ASN A 544 32.27 -3.48 -24.31
C ASN A 544 32.59 -4.89 -23.79
N GLU A 545 32.54 -5.86 -24.69
CA GLU A 545 32.91 -7.25 -24.41
C GLU A 545 33.65 -7.76 -25.62
N MET A 546 34.87 -8.18 -25.40
CA MET A 546 35.80 -8.57 -26.47
C MET A 546 35.91 -10.09 -26.49
N ASP A 547 35.74 -10.71 -27.64
CA ASP A 547 36.06 -12.12 -27.82
C ASP A 547 37.61 -12.27 -27.90
N ILE A 548 38.15 -12.90 -26.87
CA ILE A 548 39.58 -13.18 -26.78
C ILE A 548 39.89 -14.69 -26.92
N THR A 549 38.94 -15.46 -27.40
CA THR A 549 39.09 -16.91 -27.64
C THR A 549 40.30 -17.18 -28.54
N ALA A 550 40.45 -16.37 -29.58
CA ALA A 550 41.59 -16.47 -30.49
C ALA A 550 42.96 -16.09 -29.88
N ASN A 551 42.97 -15.39 -28.72
CA ASN A 551 44.22 -15.12 -27.98
C ASN A 551 44.76 -16.33 -27.21
N CYS A 552 44.06 -17.48 -27.28
CA CYS A 552 44.49 -18.67 -26.56
C CYS A 552 45.41 -19.53 -27.43
N ALA A 553 46.53 -19.86 -26.88
CA ALA A 553 47.54 -20.71 -27.50
C ALA A 553 47.72 -22.02 -26.74
N THR A 554 48.14 -23.07 -27.41
CA THR A 554 48.48 -24.36 -26.76
C THR A 554 49.62 -24.16 -25.80
N GLN A 555 49.67 -24.98 -24.76
CA GLN A 555 50.81 -24.94 -23.82
C GLN A 555 52.10 -25.42 -24.45
N ALA A 556 52.02 -26.41 -25.35
CA ALA A 556 53.16 -27.01 -26.01
C ALA A 556 53.82 -26.07 -27.05
N ASP A 557 53.01 -25.24 -27.73
CA ASP A 557 53.50 -24.28 -28.72
C ASP A 557 52.70 -22.98 -28.67
N GLN A 558 53.31 -21.93 -28.18
CA GLN A 558 52.66 -20.61 -28.00
C GLN A 558 52.27 -19.91 -29.33
N ASN A 559 52.76 -20.39 -30.46
CA ASN A 559 52.37 -19.88 -31.78
C ASN A 559 51.17 -20.66 -32.36
N THR A 560 50.83 -21.81 -31.77
CA THR A 560 49.68 -22.62 -32.21
C THR A 560 48.44 -22.22 -31.44
N GLN A 561 47.42 -21.72 -32.12
CA GLN A 561 46.14 -21.33 -31.52
C GLN A 561 45.43 -22.57 -30.92
N MET A 562 44.89 -22.39 -29.70
CA MET A 562 44.08 -23.42 -29.08
C MET A 562 42.73 -23.57 -29.77
N SER A 563 42.32 -24.81 -30.03
CA SER A 563 40.98 -25.09 -30.61
C SER A 563 39.94 -25.18 -29.51
N PHE A 564 38.82 -24.54 -29.69
CA PHE A 564 37.67 -24.60 -28.82
C PHE A 564 36.50 -25.34 -29.53
N PRO A 565 35.65 -26.10 -28.80
CA PRO A 565 35.66 -26.26 -27.32
C PRO A 565 36.84 -27.07 -26.83
N VAL A 566 37.37 -26.72 -25.64
CA VAL A 566 38.43 -27.46 -24.95
C VAL A 566 37.93 -27.89 -23.59
N THR A 567 38.17 -29.17 -23.25
CA THR A 567 37.98 -29.69 -21.88
C THR A 567 39.27 -29.58 -21.14
N LEU A 568 39.25 -28.88 -20.00
CA LEU A 568 40.47 -28.66 -19.19
C LEU A 568 41.02 -29.97 -18.65
N THR A 569 42.33 -30.09 -18.74
CA THR A 569 43.15 -31.14 -18.14
C THR A 569 44.34 -30.51 -17.42
N TRP A 570 45.03 -31.33 -16.60
CA TRP A 570 46.26 -30.94 -15.90
C TRP A 570 47.51 -31.16 -16.77
N ASP A 571 47.36 -31.62 -17.99
CA ASP A 571 48.41 -31.83 -18.97
C ASP A 571 48.23 -30.93 -20.21
N ASP A 572 49.15 -31.02 -21.16
CA ASP A 572 49.14 -30.15 -22.35
C ASP A 572 48.01 -30.44 -23.35
N ASN A 573 47.17 -31.50 -23.14
CA ASN A 573 46.04 -31.79 -24.03
C ASN A 573 44.88 -30.84 -23.83
N GLY A 574 44.60 -30.35 -22.61
CA GLY A 574 43.54 -29.41 -22.30
C GLY A 574 43.98 -28.15 -21.58
N ARG A 575 45.28 -28.01 -21.33
CA ARG A 575 45.88 -26.80 -20.77
C ARG A 575 46.21 -25.80 -21.89
N PHE A 576 45.97 -24.52 -21.65
CA PHE A 576 46.25 -23.49 -22.64
C PHE A 576 46.72 -22.17 -21.99
N ARG A 577 47.28 -21.29 -22.81
CA ARG A 577 47.74 -19.95 -22.42
C ARG A 577 46.82 -18.88 -22.99
N ILE A 578 46.59 -17.80 -22.24
CA ILE A 578 45.98 -16.56 -22.75
C ILE A 578 47.08 -15.57 -23.07
N GLN A 579 47.19 -15.14 -24.33
CA GLN A 579 48.16 -14.17 -24.82
C GLN A 579 47.63 -12.74 -24.75
N ARG A 580 48.52 -11.77 -24.52
CA ARG A 580 48.20 -10.37 -24.30
C ARG A 580 47.77 -9.61 -25.56
N ASN A 581 48.44 -9.86 -26.71
CA ASN A 581 48.41 -8.93 -27.84
C ASN A 581 48.16 -9.59 -29.20
N ALA A 582 47.77 -10.86 -29.27
CA ALA A 582 47.51 -11.49 -30.56
C ALA A 582 46.35 -12.50 -30.48
N PRO A 583 45.40 -12.46 -31.39
CA PRO A 583 45.16 -11.41 -32.40
C PRO A 583 44.53 -10.11 -31.86
N VAL A 584 43.95 -10.17 -30.65
CA VAL A 584 43.39 -9.01 -29.93
C VAL A 584 44.43 -8.43 -29.01
N ASP A 585 44.77 -7.15 -29.13
CA ASP A 585 45.72 -6.47 -28.28
C ASP A 585 45.06 -6.00 -26.98
N ILE A 586 45.09 -6.87 -25.96
CA ILE A 586 44.51 -6.64 -24.62
C ILE A 586 45.31 -5.55 -23.86
N THR A 587 46.58 -5.33 -24.20
CA THR A 587 47.43 -4.33 -23.50
C THR A 587 46.92 -2.90 -23.67
N LYS A 588 46.05 -2.66 -24.67
CA LYS A 588 45.41 -1.37 -24.92
C LYS A 588 44.07 -1.20 -24.24
N CYS A 589 43.57 -2.22 -23.52
CA CYS A 589 42.30 -2.16 -22.83
C CYS A 589 42.42 -1.35 -21.55
N ALA A 590 41.44 -0.51 -21.29
CA ALA A 590 41.30 0.22 -20.03
C ALA A 590 40.70 -0.72 -18.95
N LEU A 591 41.55 -1.51 -18.28
CA LEU A 591 41.13 -2.46 -17.27
C LEU A 591 41.14 -1.82 -15.88
N THR A 592 40.16 -2.20 -15.05
CA THR A 592 40.00 -1.71 -13.67
C THR A 592 39.88 -2.88 -12.70
N ALA A 593 40.74 -2.94 -11.70
CA ALA A 593 40.72 -3.95 -10.65
C ALA A 593 39.37 -3.99 -9.92
N GLY A 594 38.82 -5.18 -9.71
CA GLY A 594 37.53 -5.39 -9.09
C GLY A 594 36.31 -5.07 -9.96
N LYS A 595 36.51 -4.61 -11.21
CA LYS A 595 35.42 -4.32 -12.16
C LYS A 595 35.56 -5.10 -13.46
N SER A 596 36.74 -5.09 -14.09
CA SER A 596 36.99 -5.83 -15.32
C SER A 596 36.97 -7.34 -15.06
N LYS A 597 36.51 -8.11 -16.04
CA LYS A 597 36.32 -9.56 -15.90
C LYS A 597 36.75 -10.32 -17.15
N ILE A 598 37.26 -11.53 -16.95
CA ILE A 598 37.31 -12.54 -18.01
C ILE A 598 36.18 -13.53 -17.78
N LYS A 599 35.40 -13.80 -18.82
CA LYS A 599 34.32 -14.77 -18.81
C LYS A 599 34.68 -15.99 -19.64
N PHE A 600 34.60 -17.14 -19.02
CA PHE A 600 34.74 -18.44 -19.67
C PHE A 600 33.39 -19.05 -19.87
N HIS A 601 32.94 -19.12 -21.15
CA HIS A 601 31.67 -19.75 -21.49
C HIS A 601 31.87 -21.27 -21.46
N VAL A 602 31.09 -21.96 -20.65
CA VAL A 602 31.30 -23.37 -20.32
C VAL A 602 30.07 -24.23 -20.64
N THR A 603 30.28 -25.51 -20.88
CA THR A 603 29.21 -26.48 -21.18
C THR A 603 29.25 -27.73 -20.29
N SER A 604 30.20 -27.83 -19.37
CA SER A 604 30.28 -28.92 -18.39
C SER A 604 30.73 -28.40 -17.04
N ALA A 605 30.31 -29.09 -15.98
CA ALA A 605 30.82 -28.88 -14.63
C ALA A 605 32.29 -29.24 -14.55
N GLY A 606 33.04 -28.56 -13.68
CA GLY A 606 34.45 -28.84 -13.49
C GLY A 606 35.19 -27.75 -12.73
N GLN A 607 36.48 -27.86 -12.70
CA GLN A 607 37.36 -26.95 -11.98
C GLN A 607 38.40 -26.35 -12.93
N MET A 608 38.64 -25.05 -12.78
CA MET A 608 39.66 -24.29 -13.49
C MET A 608 40.63 -23.67 -12.49
N GLN A 609 41.90 -23.95 -12.65
CA GLN A 609 43.00 -23.25 -11.98
C GLN A 609 43.55 -22.17 -12.93
N PHE A 610 43.61 -20.95 -12.42
CA PHE A 610 44.03 -19.76 -13.15
C PHE A 610 45.42 -19.37 -12.62
N ASN A 611 46.41 -19.45 -13.46
CA ASN A 611 47.81 -19.14 -13.10
C ASN A 611 48.33 -17.97 -13.90
N ASP A 612 49.30 -17.24 -13.36
CA ASP A 612 50.11 -16.31 -14.17
C ASP A 612 51.08 -17.05 -15.11
N ALA A 613 51.74 -16.32 -15.97
CA ALA A 613 52.66 -16.92 -16.94
C ALA A 613 53.89 -17.59 -16.29
N ASN A 614 54.18 -17.30 -15.00
CA ASN A 614 55.22 -17.94 -14.20
C ASN A 614 54.73 -19.12 -13.36
N TRP A 615 53.49 -19.61 -13.61
CA TRP A 615 52.83 -20.71 -12.91
C TRP A 615 52.42 -20.43 -11.46
N SER A 616 52.43 -19.18 -11.02
CA SER A 616 51.87 -18.83 -9.70
C SER A 616 50.35 -18.85 -9.78
N GLU A 617 49.72 -19.55 -8.85
CA GLU A 617 48.25 -19.62 -8.79
C GLU A 617 47.65 -18.25 -8.43
N LEU A 618 46.76 -17.79 -9.26
CA LEU A 618 45.97 -16.56 -9.06
C LEU A 618 44.53 -16.83 -8.56
N GLY A 619 44.11 -18.09 -8.64
CA GLY A 619 42.84 -18.54 -8.10
C GLY A 619 42.34 -19.85 -8.71
N VAL A 620 41.38 -20.46 -8.01
CA VAL A 620 40.66 -21.65 -8.48
C VAL A 620 39.18 -21.33 -8.58
N PHE A 621 38.58 -21.67 -9.73
CA PHE A 621 37.21 -21.39 -10.06
C PHE A 621 36.49 -22.70 -10.45
N THR A 622 35.23 -22.83 -10.10
CA THR A 622 34.43 -24.03 -10.39
C THR A 622 33.15 -23.66 -11.11
N ALA A 623 32.67 -24.54 -11.99
CA ALA A 623 31.31 -24.50 -12.52
C ALA A 623 30.56 -25.73 -12.02
N ALA A 624 29.32 -25.53 -11.58
CA ALA A 624 28.37 -26.59 -11.27
C ALA A 624 27.66 -27.06 -12.54
N GLU A 625 26.92 -28.18 -12.43
CA GLU A 625 26.08 -28.62 -13.53
C GLU A 625 24.97 -27.60 -13.84
N GLY A 626 24.90 -27.15 -15.09
CA GLY A 626 23.96 -26.10 -15.54
C GLY A 626 24.53 -24.70 -15.60
N ASP A 627 25.73 -24.45 -15.07
CA ASP A 627 26.44 -23.18 -15.26
C ASP A 627 26.86 -23.01 -16.72
N ASN A 628 26.63 -21.82 -17.28
CA ASN A 628 26.99 -21.48 -18.67
C ASN A 628 28.22 -20.56 -18.75
N VAL A 629 28.62 -19.95 -17.65
CA VAL A 629 29.72 -18.98 -17.59
C VAL A 629 30.42 -19.05 -16.24
N VAL A 630 31.75 -19.07 -16.26
CA VAL A 630 32.61 -18.80 -15.10
C VAL A 630 33.21 -17.41 -15.25
N GLU A 631 32.92 -16.51 -14.30
CA GLU A 631 33.45 -15.14 -14.29
C GLU A 631 34.65 -15.01 -13.38
N VAL A 632 35.74 -14.53 -13.91
CA VAL A 632 36.98 -14.18 -13.16
C VAL A 632 37.07 -12.67 -13.09
N THR A 633 36.78 -12.09 -11.92
CA THR A 633 36.98 -10.66 -11.67
C THR A 633 38.51 -10.38 -11.55
N LEU A 634 38.99 -9.44 -12.35
CA LEU A 634 40.42 -9.17 -12.42
C LEU A 634 40.90 -8.41 -11.17
N THR A 635 41.94 -8.94 -10.53
CA THR A 635 42.74 -8.24 -9.52
C THR A 635 43.76 -7.31 -10.18
N GLN A 636 44.40 -6.41 -9.41
CA GLN A 636 45.47 -5.57 -9.95
C GLN A 636 46.61 -6.42 -10.52
N THR A 637 47.01 -7.48 -9.83
CA THR A 637 48.03 -8.41 -10.31
C THR A 637 47.68 -9.04 -11.65
N MET A 638 46.42 -9.47 -11.84
CA MET A 638 45.95 -10.02 -13.12
C MET A 638 45.99 -8.97 -14.23
N ILE A 639 45.63 -7.72 -13.92
CA ILE A 639 45.69 -6.61 -14.87
C ILE A 639 47.12 -6.33 -15.27
N ASP A 640 48.07 -6.34 -14.33
CA ASP A 640 49.50 -6.11 -14.62
C ASP A 640 50.04 -7.17 -15.57
N TRP A 641 49.60 -8.42 -15.46
CA TRP A 641 49.93 -9.49 -16.40
C TRP A 641 49.28 -9.30 -17.76
N LEU A 642 48.03 -8.88 -17.84
CA LEU A 642 47.31 -8.63 -19.11
C LEU A 642 47.87 -7.42 -19.86
N THR A 643 48.24 -6.38 -19.16
CA THR A 643 48.77 -5.15 -19.75
C THR A 643 50.25 -5.19 -20.07
N GLY A 644 50.95 -6.21 -19.54
CA GLY A 644 52.38 -6.35 -19.71
C GLY A 644 53.24 -5.58 -18.71
N ALA A 645 52.60 -4.97 -17.67
CA ALA A 645 53.28 -4.36 -16.55
C ALA A 645 54.05 -5.44 -15.73
N GLN A 646 53.53 -6.67 -15.73
CA GLN A 646 54.24 -7.89 -15.33
C GLN A 646 54.38 -8.85 -16.53
N SER A 647 55.51 -9.56 -16.60
CA SER A 647 55.75 -10.55 -17.65
C SER A 647 56.76 -11.59 -17.15
N ASP A 648 56.81 -12.76 -17.79
CA ASP A 648 57.81 -13.78 -17.60
C ASP A 648 59.16 -13.43 -18.30
N GLY A 649 59.19 -12.30 -19.03
CA GLY A 649 60.38 -11.78 -19.71
C GLY A 649 60.67 -12.40 -21.07
N TRP A 650 59.98 -13.45 -21.49
CA TRP A 650 60.28 -14.18 -22.72
C TRP A 650 59.04 -14.60 -23.56
N SER A 651 57.85 -14.62 -22.95
CA SER A 651 56.63 -15.01 -23.66
C SER A 651 55.61 -13.85 -23.76
N ASN A 652 54.63 -14.02 -24.65
CA ASN A 652 53.51 -13.09 -24.77
C ASN A 652 52.32 -13.50 -23.88
N SER A 653 52.51 -14.53 -23.03
CA SER A 653 51.42 -15.03 -22.21
C SER A 653 51.17 -14.16 -21.00
N ALA A 654 49.88 -13.95 -20.69
CA ALA A 654 49.42 -13.37 -19.42
C ALA A 654 49.09 -14.47 -18.42
N PHE A 655 48.38 -15.50 -18.86
CA PHE A 655 47.85 -16.54 -17.99
C PHE A 655 48.02 -17.93 -18.57
N ILE A 656 48.07 -18.92 -17.68
CA ILE A 656 48.00 -20.35 -17.96
C ILE A 656 46.77 -20.91 -17.30
N ILE A 657 45.91 -21.57 -18.07
CA ILE A 657 44.65 -22.14 -17.65
C ILE A 657 44.71 -23.65 -17.72
N GLN A 658 44.46 -24.33 -16.62
CA GLN A 658 44.40 -25.79 -16.49
C GLN A 658 43.29 -26.21 -15.55
N GLY A 659 42.97 -27.51 -15.46
CA GLY A 659 41.92 -27.96 -14.56
C GLY A 659 41.44 -29.36 -14.86
N SER A 660 40.17 -29.65 -14.52
CA SER A 660 39.56 -30.93 -14.81
C SER A 660 38.05 -30.81 -15.07
N GLY A 661 37.57 -31.48 -16.11
CA GLY A 661 36.16 -31.65 -16.41
C GLY A 661 35.48 -30.44 -17.06
N LEU A 662 35.95 -29.22 -16.85
CA LEU A 662 35.37 -28.00 -17.36
C LEU A 662 35.59 -27.87 -18.86
N THR A 663 34.56 -27.83 -19.66
CA THR A 663 34.64 -27.61 -21.12
C THR A 663 34.35 -26.16 -21.45
N ILE A 664 35.35 -25.46 -21.98
CA ILE A 664 35.27 -24.06 -22.39
C ILE A 664 34.97 -23.98 -23.87
N THR A 665 34.01 -23.15 -24.26
CA THR A 665 33.60 -22.95 -25.67
C THR A 665 34.07 -21.60 -26.22
N LYS A 666 34.15 -20.60 -25.35
CA LYS A 666 34.46 -19.22 -25.70
C LYS A 666 35.04 -18.47 -24.49
N ILE A 667 35.93 -17.51 -24.75
CA ILE A 667 36.48 -16.64 -23.72
C ILE A 667 36.28 -15.19 -24.12
N THR A 668 35.72 -14.39 -23.22
CA THR A 668 35.53 -12.97 -23.47
C THR A 668 36.15 -12.14 -22.34
N LEU A 669 36.57 -10.92 -22.70
CA LEU A 669 37.08 -9.91 -21.78
C LEU A 669 36.10 -8.76 -21.72
N VAL A 670 35.67 -8.40 -20.52
CA VAL A 670 34.90 -7.19 -20.22
C VAL A 670 35.85 -6.21 -19.55
N PRO A 671 36.28 -5.15 -20.23
CA PRO A 671 37.19 -4.14 -19.71
C PRO A 671 36.68 -3.36 -18.51
#